data_6b301ec0df695df5f8682fab5be7beb7
#
_entry.id   6b301ec0df695df5f8682fab5be7beb7
#
_cell.length_a   1.000
_cell.length_b   1.000
_cell.length_c   1.000
_cell.angle_alpha   90.00
_cell.angle_beta   90.00
_cell.angle_gamma   90.00
#
_symmetry.space_group_name_H-M   'P 1'
#
loop_
_entity.id
_entity.type
_entity.pdbx_description
1 polymer ?
#
loop_
_entity_poly.entity_id
_entity_poly.type
_entity_poly.pdbx_seq_one_letter_code
_entity_poly.pdbx_strand_id
1 'polypeptide(L)'
;VNIPVCGYLERPQPVAILKLDTKCYGSGSEVPCAQNCTCSGDSVDCSSLELTAAPPDLPVGTFCSLIYYIVFVTFRRLDHNELTSIPDLGRAAAKIASLYLHHNKIRSIDGRRTRDLVSVETLDLSNNDITELRGTILMWYVTNKCLEMYLSNNKISILEPRALDHLGSTLQVLRLSRNRISQIPVKAFQLPRLTQLELNRNRIRQVEGLTFQGLSSLEVLKLQRNNISKLTDGAFWDLAKMKVLHLDYNSLTEVNSGSLYGLTSLQQLFLSNNSIARINPDGWKFCQKLRELNLSYNNLSRLDEGSLAVLGDLHTLRLGHNAISHITEGAFRGLKAVRILELDHNDISGTIEDTNGAFSGLDSLNKLTLFGNKIKSVAKKAFSGLESLEHLNLGENAIRSIQPDAFSKMKNLKTLLIQSDSFLCDCQLHWLPEWLVAHGLQASVNATCAHPESLKGISIFQAPSSSFVCDDLPKPQITVQPETTVTVLGSDVRLTCTAASSSSSPMTFTWRKDQELLRHAETENYAHLRAHHQGVMEYTTILHLRHVTFAHEGRYQCIITNHFGSTYSSKARLIVNVLPSFLKTPRDSTIRTGHTARLECAAEGHPAPQIAWQKDGGTDFPAARERRMHVMPDDDVFFIMDVKPEDMGVYSCTAKNTAGTISANATLTVLETPHLAQDLEDRSVVVGDTVALQCKALGSPPPRITWLRNDQPLRPSDRHHFTPGNQLLVIGSASLEDAGRYTCLMSNTLGTERAHSQLVVTQRRSPCTQSGPNTVTIGIIVIAVVTSIVLTSLVWVCIIYQTRKKSEECSVTNTDETIVPPDVPSYLSSQGTLSERQDVCIRIEAGGGPQFNGHVVETTGSCYLKLCSYHSLVKACSASELITADTLTTGLTYRSSFSPNHVCSPLLPAGFDGAVVCADCMENDNSYSSDPDYLSHGFGPAGGMEYQQQCVPTPHSAHNQGEQYDTVPHTALLCNGTPNGIRKDIQEPTHPKNHNTLQLNQHDRKGKMIRVNLNK
;
A
#
# COMPACT_ATOMS: atom_id res chain seq x y z
N VAL A 1 -22.66 37.32 5.17
CA VAL A 1 -23.73 36.33 5.03
C VAL A 1 -23.34 35.18 5.95
N ASN A 2 -24.03 35.09 7.08
CA ASN A 2 -23.84 34.12 8.14
C ASN A 2 -24.28 32.74 7.66
N ILE A 3 -23.40 31.77 7.77
CA ILE A 3 -23.73 30.34 7.77
C ILE A 3 -23.52 29.87 9.20
N PRO A 4 -24.52 29.33 9.89
CA PRO A 4 -24.35 28.85 11.26
C PRO A 4 -23.66 27.50 11.27
N VAL A 5 -22.73 27.35 12.20
CA VAL A 5 -22.07 26.13 12.64
C VAL A 5 -23.12 25.15 13.14
N CYS A 6 -23.12 23.94 12.61
CA CYS A 6 -23.98 22.87 13.05
C CYS A 6 -23.52 22.40 14.43
N GLY A 7 -24.31 22.77 15.43
CA GLY A 7 -24.18 22.28 16.79
C GLY A 7 -24.61 20.84 16.93
N TYR A 8 -24.15 20.24 17.99
CA TYR A 8 -24.46 18.92 18.50
C TYR A 8 -25.92 18.52 18.28
N LEU A 9 -26.14 17.33 17.73
CA LEU A 9 -27.43 16.66 17.75
C LEU A 9 -27.80 16.33 19.22
N GLU A 10 -28.48 17.24 19.86
CA GLU A 10 -29.30 16.93 21.02
C GLU A 10 -30.39 15.96 20.58
N ARG A 11 -30.72 15.03 21.48
CA ARG A 11 -31.85 14.10 21.34
C ARG A 11 -33.09 14.92 20.98
N PRO A 12 -33.98 14.47 20.10
CA PRO A 12 -35.26 15.10 19.94
C PRO A 12 -35.97 15.05 21.29
N GLN A 13 -36.22 16.20 21.83
CA GLN A 13 -37.17 16.37 22.92
C GLN A 13 -38.54 15.88 22.43
N PRO A 14 -39.32 15.22 23.26
CA PRO A 14 -40.66 14.82 22.89
C PRO A 14 -41.44 16.10 22.54
N VAL A 15 -42.00 16.11 21.34
CA VAL A 15 -42.93 17.15 20.89
C VAL A 15 -43.91 17.33 22.00
N ALA A 16 -44.03 18.58 22.46
CA ALA A 16 -45.08 18.98 23.43
C ALA A 16 -46.43 18.61 22.81
N ILE A 17 -46.98 17.47 23.25
CA ILE A 17 -48.37 17.17 23.00
C ILE A 17 -49.15 18.22 23.80
N LEU A 18 -49.82 19.09 23.05
CA LEU A 18 -50.85 19.96 23.59
C LEU A 18 -51.72 19.11 24.55
N LYS A 19 -51.64 19.39 25.84
CA LYS A 19 -52.58 18.91 26.83
C LYS A 19 -53.94 19.48 26.40
N LEU A 20 -54.66 18.72 25.62
CA LEU A 20 -56.10 18.83 25.58
C LEU A 20 -56.56 18.21 26.89
N ASP A 21 -56.91 19.03 27.83
CA ASP A 21 -57.69 18.59 29.01
C ASP A 21 -59.05 18.06 28.51
N THR A 22 -59.05 16.81 28.06
CA THR A 22 -60.26 16.06 27.89
C THR A 22 -60.54 15.31 29.22
N LYS A 23 -61.22 16.08 30.08
CA LYS A 23 -61.94 15.41 31.18
C LYS A 23 -62.92 14.42 30.57
N CYS A 24 -62.62 13.16 30.65
CA CYS A 24 -63.57 12.09 30.42
C CYS A 24 -64.56 12.11 31.57
N TYR A 25 -65.70 12.78 31.42
CA TYR A 25 -66.84 12.63 32.31
C TYR A 25 -67.61 11.34 31.88
N GLY A 26 -67.37 10.22 32.55
CA GLY A 26 -68.12 8.96 32.46
C GLY A 26 -68.42 8.48 33.85
N SER A 27 -69.70 8.34 34.13
CA SER A 27 -70.24 7.87 35.40
C SER A 27 -69.64 6.54 35.81
N GLY A 28 -68.98 6.55 36.97
CA GLY A 28 -68.90 5.45 37.93
C GLY A 28 -68.39 4.08 37.45
N SER A 29 -67.10 3.98 37.36
CA SER A 29 -66.16 3.02 37.97
C SER A 29 -64.77 3.29 37.42
N GLU A 30 -63.93 3.95 38.23
CA GLU A 30 -62.49 3.89 38.02
C GLU A 30 -62.13 2.42 37.95
N VAL A 31 -61.51 2.01 36.84
CA VAL A 31 -60.91 0.67 36.81
C VAL A 31 -59.81 0.73 37.84
N PRO A 32 -59.92 -0.04 38.94
CA PRO A 32 -58.98 0.02 40.04
C PRO A 32 -57.60 -0.34 39.52
N CYS A 33 -56.65 0.55 39.74
CA CYS A 33 -55.21 0.25 39.50
C CYS A 33 -54.83 -0.92 40.40
N ALA A 34 -53.99 -1.83 39.98
CA ALA A 34 -53.53 -2.95 40.79
C ALA A 34 -52.98 -2.41 42.12
N GLN A 35 -53.24 -3.10 43.25
CA GLN A 35 -52.83 -2.68 44.58
C GLN A 35 -51.38 -2.24 44.61
N ASN A 36 -51.10 -1.07 45.14
CA ASN A 36 -49.81 -0.42 45.32
C ASN A 36 -49.12 0.04 44.01
N CYS A 37 -49.65 -0.17 42.81
CA CYS A 37 -49.12 0.35 41.56
C CYS A 37 -49.72 1.74 41.25
N THR A 38 -49.01 2.55 40.45
CA THR A 38 -49.54 3.83 39.95
C THR A 38 -49.93 3.70 38.48
N CYS A 39 -51.11 4.14 38.12
CA CYS A 39 -51.61 4.14 36.75
C CYS A 39 -51.77 5.56 36.24
N SER A 40 -51.21 5.87 35.11
CA SER A 40 -51.29 7.18 34.48
C SER A 40 -51.48 7.02 32.98
N GLY A 41 -52.64 7.35 32.44
CA GLY A 41 -52.95 7.20 31.03
C GLY A 41 -52.75 5.75 30.53
N ASP A 42 -51.77 5.58 29.66
CA ASP A 42 -51.40 4.27 29.07
C ASP A 42 -50.23 3.55 29.79
N SER A 43 -49.81 4.08 30.93
CA SER A 43 -48.69 3.56 31.75
C SER A 43 -49.15 2.97 33.07
N VAL A 44 -48.58 1.80 33.40
CA VAL A 44 -48.74 1.18 34.76
C VAL A 44 -47.35 1.02 35.36
N ASP A 45 -47.11 1.64 36.50
CA ASP A 45 -45.83 1.61 37.22
C ASP A 45 -46.02 0.87 38.57
N CYS A 46 -45.41 -0.30 38.69
CA CYS A 46 -45.31 -1.15 39.87
C CYS A 46 -43.84 -1.30 40.29
N SER A 47 -43.00 -0.33 40.05
CA SER A 47 -41.57 -0.38 40.41
C SER A 47 -41.36 -0.19 41.91
N SER A 48 -40.31 -0.79 42.43
CA SER A 48 -39.85 -0.64 43.85
C SER A 48 -40.89 -1.00 44.92
N LEU A 49 -41.68 -2.04 44.69
CA LEU A 49 -42.73 -2.54 45.61
C LEU A 49 -42.40 -3.88 46.27
N GLU A 50 -41.16 -4.37 46.13
CA GLU A 50 -40.69 -5.68 46.65
C GLU A 50 -41.53 -6.87 46.17
N LEU A 51 -42.12 -6.78 45.00
CA LEU A 51 -43.01 -7.81 44.43
C LEU A 51 -42.25 -9.08 44.08
N THR A 52 -42.74 -10.23 44.50
CA THR A 52 -42.26 -11.58 44.13
C THR A 52 -43.03 -12.16 42.93
N ALA A 53 -44.20 -11.61 42.62
CA ALA A 53 -45.04 -11.96 41.47
C ALA A 53 -45.76 -10.70 40.95
N ALA A 54 -46.21 -10.72 39.69
CA ALA A 54 -47.02 -9.61 39.16
C ALA A 54 -48.38 -9.58 39.86
N PRO A 55 -48.92 -8.39 40.15
CA PRO A 55 -50.30 -8.25 40.65
C PRO A 55 -51.31 -8.88 39.70
N PRO A 56 -52.28 -9.69 40.20
CA PRO A 56 -53.25 -10.40 39.37
C PRO A 56 -54.20 -9.49 38.59
N ASP A 57 -54.48 -8.30 39.12
CA ASP A 57 -55.51 -7.37 38.60
C ASP A 57 -54.92 -6.25 37.74
N LEU A 58 -53.91 -6.53 36.92
CA LEU A 58 -53.37 -5.56 36.00
C LEU A 58 -54.42 -5.11 34.96
N PRO A 59 -54.72 -3.84 34.80
CA PRO A 59 -55.73 -3.34 33.88
C PRO A 59 -55.42 -3.66 32.45
N VAL A 60 -56.41 -4.21 31.71
CA VAL A 60 -56.26 -4.63 30.31
C VAL A 60 -56.49 -3.50 29.30
N GLY A 61 -57.05 -2.40 29.75
CA GLY A 61 -57.29 -1.18 28.98
C GLY A 61 -58.48 -0.40 29.54
N THR A 62 -58.46 0.90 29.46
CA THR A 62 -59.59 1.80 29.79
C THR A 62 -60.35 2.15 28.49
N PHE A 63 -61.67 1.91 28.48
CA PHE A 63 -62.56 2.37 27.43
C PHE A 63 -63.00 3.81 27.67
N CYS A 64 -62.60 4.75 26.84
CA CYS A 64 -63.23 6.06 26.77
C CYS A 64 -64.42 5.95 25.81
N SER A 65 -65.63 6.11 26.31
CA SER A 65 -66.91 5.91 25.58
C SER A 65 -67.32 7.08 24.70
N LEU A 66 -66.46 7.73 24.01
CA LEU A 66 -66.80 8.63 22.89
C LEU A 66 -65.61 8.69 21.92
N ILE A 67 -65.85 8.18 20.70
CA ILE A 67 -64.94 8.17 19.58
C ILE A 67 -63.91 7.00 19.66
N TYR A 68 -64.12 6.00 18.85
CA TYR A 68 -63.23 4.93 18.32
C TYR A 68 -61.70 4.99 18.55
N TYR A 69 -61.21 5.34 19.69
CA TYR A 69 -59.81 5.20 20.07
C TYR A 69 -59.67 4.24 21.26
N ILE A 70 -59.24 3.05 20.97
CA ILE A 70 -58.80 2.09 21.97
C ILE A 70 -57.48 2.60 22.51
N VAL A 71 -57.42 3.17 23.71
CA VAL A 71 -56.19 3.52 24.39
C VAL A 71 -55.57 2.20 24.90
N PHE A 72 -54.46 1.79 24.26
CA PHE A 72 -53.75 0.59 24.68
C PHE A 72 -52.80 0.97 25.83
N VAL A 73 -52.70 0.13 26.82
CA VAL A 73 -51.67 0.23 27.86
C VAL A 73 -50.36 -0.16 27.21
N THR A 74 -49.49 0.81 26.95
CA THR A 74 -48.26 0.65 26.18
C THR A 74 -47.03 0.39 27.04
N PHE A 75 -47.03 0.84 28.30
CA PHE A 75 -45.89 0.77 29.22
C PHE A 75 -46.21 0.00 30.47
N ARG A 76 -45.27 -0.90 30.92
CA ARG A 76 -45.33 -1.64 32.19
C ARG A 76 -43.95 -1.56 32.86
N ARG A 77 -43.93 -1.02 34.10
CA ARG A 77 -42.75 -1.01 34.96
C ARG A 77 -42.94 -1.97 36.13
N LEU A 78 -42.09 -2.97 36.21
CA LEU A 78 -42.00 -3.97 37.28
C LEU A 78 -40.53 -4.06 37.72
N ASP A 79 -39.75 -3.03 37.47
CA ASP A 79 -38.36 -2.94 37.86
C ASP A 79 -38.20 -2.71 39.38
N HIS A 80 -36.98 -3.01 39.89
CA HIS A 80 -36.65 -2.90 41.30
C HIS A 80 -37.60 -3.71 42.22
N ASN A 81 -37.88 -4.94 41.86
CA ASN A 81 -38.68 -5.89 42.62
C ASN A 81 -37.91 -7.20 42.91
N GLU A 82 -38.55 -8.20 43.42
CA GLU A 82 -37.96 -9.48 43.77
C GLU A 82 -38.36 -10.62 42.85
N LEU A 83 -38.76 -10.34 41.63
CA LEU A 83 -39.24 -11.31 40.66
C LEU A 83 -38.12 -12.31 40.28
N THR A 84 -38.40 -13.60 40.41
CA THR A 84 -37.45 -14.69 40.08
C THR A 84 -37.62 -15.27 38.68
N SER A 85 -38.74 -14.95 38.02
CA SER A 85 -39.02 -15.28 36.60
C SER A 85 -39.82 -14.16 35.96
N ILE A 86 -39.93 -14.16 34.63
CA ILE A 86 -40.83 -13.26 33.89
C ILE A 86 -42.27 -13.60 34.40
N PRO A 87 -43.00 -12.60 34.90
CA PRO A 87 -44.35 -12.87 35.47
C PRO A 87 -45.35 -13.19 34.38
N ASP A 88 -46.42 -13.89 34.77
CA ASP A 88 -47.60 -14.07 33.93
C ASP A 88 -48.37 -12.74 33.92
N LEU A 89 -48.49 -12.13 32.74
CA LEU A 89 -49.21 -10.86 32.55
C LEU A 89 -50.61 -11.07 31.98
N GLY A 90 -51.04 -12.33 31.87
CA GLY A 90 -52.37 -12.72 31.41
C GLY A 90 -52.73 -12.08 30.05
N ARG A 91 -53.98 -11.64 29.91
CA ARG A 91 -54.52 -11.02 28.68
C ARG A 91 -53.86 -9.67 28.34
N ALA A 92 -53.19 -9.00 29.28
CA ALA A 92 -52.48 -7.76 29.05
C ALA A 92 -51.19 -7.94 28.26
N ALA A 93 -50.57 -9.11 28.36
CA ALA A 93 -49.30 -9.42 27.70
C ALA A 93 -49.25 -9.06 26.20
N ALA A 94 -50.36 -9.39 25.49
CA ALA A 94 -50.44 -9.18 24.02
C ALA A 94 -50.51 -7.71 23.60
N LYS A 95 -50.69 -6.76 24.49
CA LYS A 95 -50.88 -5.32 24.21
C LYS A 95 -49.73 -4.44 24.68
N ILE A 96 -48.78 -4.97 25.45
CA ILE A 96 -47.67 -4.22 26.03
C ILE A 96 -46.65 -3.94 24.97
N ALA A 97 -46.27 -2.67 24.76
CA ALA A 97 -45.21 -2.22 23.87
C ALA A 97 -43.87 -2.14 24.60
N SER A 98 -43.81 -1.71 25.84
CA SER A 98 -42.59 -1.63 26.62
C SER A 98 -42.74 -2.31 27.98
N LEU A 99 -41.83 -3.24 28.26
CA LEU A 99 -41.81 -4.02 29.49
C LEU A 99 -40.48 -3.88 30.20
N TYR A 100 -40.48 -3.25 31.37
CA TYR A 100 -39.29 -3.01 32.19
C TYR A 100 -39.31 -3.98 33.39
N LEU A 101 -38.32 -4.88 33.41
CA LEU A 101 -38.10 -5.91 34.43
C LEU A 101 -36.70 -5.86 35.02
N HIS A 102 -36.00 -4.74 34.84
CA HIS A 102 -34.65 -4.60 35.35
C HIS A 102 -34.58 -4.50 36.87
N HIS A 103 -33.42 -4.80 37.45
CA HIS A 103 -33.25 -4.87 38.91
C HIS A 103 -34.21 -5.81 39.61
N ASN A 104 -34.31 -7.03 39.13
CA ASN A 104 -35.03 -8.14 39.75
C ASN A 104 -34.07 -9.33 40.02
N LYS A 105 -34.60 -10.50 40.34
CA LYS A 105 -33.86 -11.74 40.60
C LYS A 105 -34.11 -12.80 39.52
N ILE A 106 -34.48 -12.42 38.30
CA ILE A 106 -34.87 -13.32 37.22
C ILE A 106 -33.65 -14.14 36.78
N ARG A 107 -33.77 -15.47 36.81
CA ARG A 107 -32.67 -16.42 36.56
C ARG A 107 -32.68 -17.00 35.15
N SER A 108 -33.85 -17.12 34.53
CA SER A 108 -34.03 -17.68 33.21
C SER A 108 -35.17 -16.99 32.46
N ILE A 109 -35.14 -17.07 31.14
CA ILE A 109 -36.19 -16.60 30.26
C ILE A 109 -36.97 -17.82 29.82
N ASP A 110 -38.24 -17.96 30.29
CA ASP A 110 -39.14 -19.08 29.93
C ASP A 110 -39.91 -18.70 28.64
N GLY A 111 -39.72 -19.44 27.56
CA GLY A 111 -40.38 -19.23 26.27
C GLY A 111 -41.91 -19.34 26.34
N ARG A 112 -42.46 -20.06 27.34
CA ARG A 112 -43.92 -20.13 27.55
C ARG A 112 -44.51 -18.83 28.04
N ARG A 113 -43.75 -18.08 28.87
CA ARG A 113 -44.17 -16.78 29.42
C ARG A 113 -43.92 -15.62 28.47
N THR A 114 -42.99 -15.76 27.55
CA THR A 114 -42.69 -14.74 26.51
C THR A 114 -43.58 -14.89 25.27
N ARG A 115 -44.26 -16.03 25.11
CA ARG A 115 -45.10 -16.30 23.93
C ARG A 115 -46.18 -15.25 23.71
N ASP A 116 -46.78 -14.76 24.78
CA ASP A 116 -47.93 -13.87 24.73
C ASP A 116 -47.52 -12.39 24.59
N LEU A 117 -46.19 -12.08 24.64
CA LEU A 117 -45.65 -10.74 24.50
C LEU A 117 -45.48 -10.33 23.01
N VAL A 118 -46.54 -10.44 22.22
CA VAL A 118 -46.52 -10.28 20.73
C VAL A 118 -46.37 -8.85 20.29
N SER A 119 -46.61 -7.84 21.11
CA SER A 119 -46.53 -6.42 20.77
C SER A 119 -45.33 -5.71 21.39
N VAL A 120 -44.52 -6.41 22.17
CA VAL A 120 -43.38 -5.79 22.88
C VAL A 120 -42.33 -5.30 21.87
N GLU A 121 -42.07 -4.00 21.89
CA GLU A 121 -41.03 -3.32 21.13
C GLU A 121 -39.75 -3.15 21.97
N THR A 122 -39.89 -2.87 23.26
CA THR A 122 -38.75 -2.75 24.19
C THR A 122 -38.93 -3.71 25.36
N LEU A 123 -37.91 -4.57 25.55
CA LEU A 123 -37.86 -5.49 26.71
C LEU A 123 -36.55 -5.21 27.49
N ASP A 124 -36.67 -4.74 28.72
CA ASP A 124 -35.53 -4.51 29.62
C ASP A 124 -35.49 -5.55 30.75
N LEU A 125 -34.54 -6.46 30.66
CA LEU A 125 -34.20 -7.49 31.64
C LEU A 125 -32.81 -7.23 32.27
N SER A 126 -32.31 -6.01 32.20
CA SER A 126 -31.00 -5.65 32.75
C SER A 126 -30.97 -5.83 34.28
N ASN A 127 -29.78 -6.00 34.85
CA ASN A 127 -29.61 -6.17 36.31
C ASN A 127 -30.46 -7.28 36.93
N ASN A 128 -30.39 -8.48 36.34
CA ASN A 128 -31.01 -9.69 36.80
C ASN A 128 -29.97 -10.81 37.00
N ASP A 129 -30.43 -12.05 37.21
CA ASP A 129 -29.61 -13.22 37.48
C ASP A 129 -29.56 -14.23 36.31
N ILE A 130 -29.89 -13.81 35.10
CA ILE A 130 -29.94 -14.67 33.90
C ILE A 130 -28.56 -15.24 33.61
N THR A 131 -28.45 -16.57 33.43
CA THR A 131 -27.16 -17.27 33.27
C THR A 131 -26.88 -17.74 31.87
N GLU A 132 -27.89 -17.90 31.04
CA GLU A 132 -27.76 -18.47 29.70
C GLU A 132 -28.84 -17.96 28.73
N LEU A 133 -28.50 -17.97 27.43
CA LEU A 133 -29.44 -17.75 26.35
C LEU A 133 -29.43 -19.00 25.45
N ARG A 134 -30.52 -19.79 25.51
CA ARG A 134 -30.68 -21.01 24.71
C ARG A 134 -31.83 -20.89 23.73
N GLY A 135 -31.70 -21.50 22.55
CA GLY A 135 -32.65 -21.40 21.46
C GLY A 135 -34.04 -22.00 21.77
N THR A 136 -34.10 -23.00 22.64
CA THR A 136 -35.36 -23.63 23.07
C THR A 136 -36.15 -22.77 24.05
N ILE A 137 -35.53 -21.74 24.64
CA ILE A 137 -36.14 -20.92 25.70
C ILE A 137 -36.89 -19.73 25.12
N LEU A 138 -36.52 -19.27 23.93
CA LEU A 138 -37.05 -18.06 23.30
C LEU A 138 -37.96 -18.35 22.09
N MET A 139 -38.84 -19.36 22.20
CA MET A 139 -39.83 -19.62 21.15
C MET A 139 -40.91 -18.51 21.12
N TRP A 140 -40.58 -17.36 20.53
CA TRP A 140 -41.52 -16.30 20.30
C TRP A 140 -42.24 -16.55 18.96
N TYR A 141 -43.53 -16.75 18.99
CA TYR A 141 -44.32 -17.04 17.78
C TYR A 141 -44.52 -15.79 16.92
N VAL A 142 -44.05 -15.87 15.67
CA VAL A 142 -44.47 -15.26 14.40
C VAL A 142 -44.75 -13.74 14.26
N THR A 143 -45.06 -12.96 15.29
CA THR A 143 -45.43 -11.54 15.17
C THR A 143 -44.62 -10.61 16.07
N ASN A 144 -43.36 -10.92 16.24
CA ASN A 144 -42.48 -10.13 17.08
C ASN A 144 -42.25 -8.73 16.51
N LYS A 145 -42.53 -7.76 17.34
CA LYS A 145 -42.21 -6.36 17.11
C LYS A 145 -40.98 -5.92 17.89
N CYS A 146 -40.29 -6.79 18.61
CA CYS A 146 -39.19 -6.43 19.50
C CYS A 146 -38.06 -5.76 18.72
N LEU A 147 -37.87 -4.46 18.96
CA LEU A 147 -36.84 -3.62 18.39
C LEU A 147 -35.63 -3.54 19.31
N GLU A 148 -35.85 -3.54 20.62
CA GLU A 148 -34.78 -3.30 21.59
C GLU A 148 -34.87 -4.33 22.72
N MET A 149 -33.75 -5.02 22.98
CA MET A 149 -33.61 -6.00 24.07
C MET A 149 -32.39 -5.66 24.92
N TYR A 150 -32.66 -5.45 26.21
CA TYR A 150 -31.64 -5.09 27.20
C TYR A 150 -31.44 -6.24 28.20
N LEU A 151 -30.24 -6.84 28.18
CA LEU A 151 -29.81 -7.95 29.01
C LEU A 151 -28.52 -7.63 29.77
N SER A 152 -28.21 -6.33 29.89
CA SER A 152 -26.99 -5.89 30.53
C SER A 152 -26.96 -6.21 32.03
N ASN A 153 -25.75 -6.40 32.57
CA ASN A 153 -25.53 -6.67 33.98
C ASN A 153 -26.29 -7.90 34.51
N ASN A 154 -26.19 -8.98 33.75
CA ASN A 154 -26.67 -10.30 34.16
C ASN A 154 -25.50 -11.26 34.43
N LYS A 155 -25.77 -12.56 34.54
CA LYS A 155 -24.76 -13.60 34.76
C LYS A 155 -24.59 -14.50 33.53
N ILE A 156 -24.99 -14.03 32.33
CA ILE A 156 -24.99 -14.79 31.08
C ILE A 156 -23.56 -15.21 30.73
N SER A 157 -23.36 -16.53 30.71
CA SER A 157 -22.06 -17.14 30.35
C SER A 157 -22.15 -18.01 29.10
N ILE A 158 -23.33 -18.53 28.79
CA ILE A 158 -23.61 -19.38 27.63
C ILE A 158 -24.51 -18.63 26.67
N LEU A 159 -24.02 -18.52 25.43
CA LEU A 159 -24.77 -18.02 24.28
C LEU A 159 -24.88 -19.16 23.27
N GLU A 160 -26.03 -19.76 23.14
CA GLU A 160 -26.26 -20.85 22.19
C GLU A 160 -26.38 -20.27 20.79
N PRO A 161 -25.76 -20.87 19.76
CA PRO A 161 -25.94 -20.45 18.37
C PRO A 161 -27.43 -20.41 18.01
N ARG A 162 -27.84 -19.35 17.32
CA ARG A 162 -29.20 -19.17 16.83
C ARG A 162 -30.26 -18.94 17.91
N ALA A 163 -29.87 -18.72 19.17
CA ALA A 163 -30.80 -18.50 20.26
C ALA A 163 -31.80 -17.33 20.03
N LEU A 164 -31.42 -16.33 19.25
CA LEU A 164 -32.20 -15.13 18.99
C LEU A 164 -32.68 -15.02 17.53
N ASP A 165 -32.51 -16.03 16.68
CA ASP A 165 -32.81 -15.99 15.23
C ASP A 165 -34.27 -15.59 14.94
N HIS A 166 -35.19 -15.95 15.80
CA HIS A 166 -36.62 -15.59 15.68
C HIS A 166 -36.88 -14.07 15.76
N LEU A 167 -35.94 -13.29 16.33
CA LEU A 167 -35.98 -11.82 16.37
C LEU A 167 -35.28 -11.17 15.17
N GLY A 168 -34.77 -11.95 14.22
CA GLY A 168 -33.98 -11.47 13.08
C GLY A 168 -34.69 -10.47 12.18
N SER A 169 -36.03 -10.55 12.10
CA SER A 169 -36.83 -9.64 11.28
C SER A 169 -37.06 -8.24 11.91
N THR A 170 -36.81 -8.06 13.18
CA THR A 170 -37.24 -6.87 13.93
C THR A 170 -36.16 -6.25 14.80
N LEU A 171 -35.36 -7.04 15.52
CA LEU A 171 -34.44 -6.54 16.54
C LEU A 171 -33.37 -5.60 15.95
N GLN A 172 -33.29 -4.39 16.51
CA GLN A 172 -32.34 -3.35 16.10
C GLN A 172 -31.27 -3.10 17.16
N VAL A 173 -31.58 -3.22 18.44
CA VAL A 173 -30.67 -2.96 19.55
C VAL A 173 -30.63 -4.16 20.49
N LEU A 174 -29.44 -4.72 20.68
CA LEU A 174 -29.20 -5.79 21.65
C LEU A 174 -28.06 -5.39 22.59
N ARG A 175 -28.38 -5.34 23.93
CA ARG A 175 -27.39 -4.99 24.94
C ARG A 175 -27.13 -6.19 25.86
N LEU A 176 -25.90 -6.73 25.77
CA LEU A 176 -25.37 -7.83 26.56
C LEU A 176 -24.15 -7.40 27.40
N SER A 177 -24.06 -6.11 27.70
CA SER A 177 -22.92 -5.57 28.45
C SER A 177 -22.87 -6.09 29.87
N ARG A 178 -21.66 -6.14 30.48
CA ARG A 178 -21.50 -6.58 31.89
C ARG A 178 -22.09 -7.94 32.19
N ASN A 179 -21.78 -8.93 31.33
CA ASN A 179 -22.12 -10.32 31.52
C ASN A 179 -20.88 -11.17 31.78
N ARG A 180 -20.96 -12.49 31.61
CA ARG A 180 -19.87 -13.44 31.82
C ARG A 180 -19.47 -14.20 30.54
N ILE A 181 -19.88 -13.71 29.37
CA ILE A 181 -19.65 -14.33 28.07
C ILE A 181 -18.14 -14.41 27.82
N SER A 182 -17.62 -15.62 27.66
CA SER A 182 -16.19 -15.86 27.42
C SER A 182 -15.86 -16.20 25.96
N GLN A 183 -16.85 -16.66 25.22
CA GLN A 183 -16.76 -17.03 23.82
C GLN A 183 -18.07 -16.69 23.11
N ILE A 184 -17.97 -16.22 21.87
CA ILE A 184 -19.11 -16.03 20.99
C ILE A 184 -19.04 -17.13 19.94
N PRO A 185 -19.99 -18.06 19.88
CA PRO A 185 -20.01 -19.09 18.84
C PRO A 185 -20.08 -18.48 17.45
N VAL A 186 -19.47 -19.11 16.46
CA VAL A 186 -19.58 -18.71 15.07
C VAL A 186 -21.05 -18.73 14.63
N LYS A 187 -21.49 -17.68 13.95
CA LYS A 187 -22.89 -17.50 13.53
C LYS A 187 -23.86 -17.48 14.72
N ALA A 188 -23.43 -16.97 15.87
CA ALA A 188 -24.30 -16.88 17.05
C ALA A 188 -25.53 -16.00 16.82
N PHE A 189 -25.44 -15.03 15.94
CA PHE A 189 -26.46 -14.01 15.69
C PHE A 189 -26.90 -14.00 14.23
N GLN A 190 -28.12 -14.39 13.93
CA GLN A 190 -28.77 -14.23 12.62
C GLN A 190 -29.80 -13.09 12.71
N LEU A 191 -29.28 -11.85 12.86
CA LEU A 191 -30.07 -10.66 13.14
C LEU A 191 -29.82 -9.58 12.07
N PRO A 192 -30.28 -9.75 10.83
CA PRO A 192 -29.93 -8.88 9.71
C PRO A 192 -30.42 -7.43 9.85
N ARG A 193 -31.29 -7.14 10.80
CA ARG A 193 -31.77 -5.78 11.10
C ARG A 193 -31.07 -5.13 12.29
N LEU A 194 -30.22 -5.86 13.00
CA LEU A 194 -29.53 -5.33 14.16
C LEU A 194 -28.57 -4.20 13.75
N THR A 195 -28.73 -3.04 14.36
CA THR A 195 -27.91 -1.85 14.15
C THR A 195 -26.90 -1.62 15.26
N GLN A 196 -27.22 -2.05 16.48
CA GLN A 196 -26.36 -1.88 17.65
C GLN A 196 -26.25 -3.14 18.48
N LEU A 197 -25.00 -3.60 18.71
CA LEU A 197 -24.70 -4.74 19.58
C LEU A 197 -23.69 -4.32 20.65
N GLU A 198 -24.07 -4.52 21.92
CA GLU A 198 -23.21 -4.22 23.06
C GLU A 198 -22.79 -5.48 23.78
N LEU A 199 -21.51 -5.81 23.74
CA LEU A 199 -20.85 -6.93 24.41
C LEU A 199 -19.73 -6.49 25.35
N ASN A 200 -19.66 -5.19 25.63
CA ASN A 200 -18.61 -4.63 26.48
C ASN A 200 -18.69 -5.12 27.93
N ARG A 201 -17.52 -5.15 28.60
CA ARG A 201 -17.40 -5.65 29.98
C ARG A 201 -17.88 -7.10 30.13
N ASN A 202 -17.49 -7.97 29.23
CA ASN A 202 -17.61 -9.41 29.28
C ASN A 202 -16.25 -10.07 29.55
N ARG A 203 -16.08 -11.34 29.20
CA ARG A 203 -14.84 -12.12 29.37
C ARG A 203 -14.34 -12.72 28.06
N ILE A 204 -14.72 -12.13 26.93
CA ILE A 204 -14.38 -12.61 25.58
C ILE A 204 -12.86 -12.56 25.39
N ARG A 205 -12.26 -13.68 24.94
CA ARG A 205 -10.81 -13.83 24.77
C ARG A 205 -10.34 -13.68 23.34
N GLN A 206 -11.16 -14.07 22.39
CA GLN A 206 -10.87 -13.97 20.95
C GLN A 206 -12.17 -13.80 20.16
N VAL A 207 -12.01 -13.26 18.94
CA VAL A 207 -13.08 -13.16 17.95
C VAL A 207 -12.63 -13.97 16.74
N GLU A 208 -13.35 -15.06 16.49
CA GLU A 208 -13.06 -15.98 15.39
C GLU A 208 -13.65 -15.46 14.07
N GLY A 209 -13.15 -15.98 12.94
CA GLY A 209 -13.69 -15.69 11.62
C GLY A 209 -15.17 -16.04 11.55
N LEU A 210 -15.96 -15.21 10.86
CA LEU A 210 -17.41 -15.37 10.68
C LEU A 210 -18.26 -15.32 11.99
N THR A 211 -17.66 -14.89 13.12
CA THR A 211 -18.39 -14.78 14.40
C THR A 211 -19.64 -13.91 14.29
N PHE A 212 -19.55 -12.80 13.58
CA PHE A 212 -20.66 -11.84 13.43
C PHE A 212 -21.39 -11.96 12.08
N GLN A 213 -21.19 -13.06 11.35
CA GLN A 213 -21.92 -13.31 10.11
C GLN A 213 -23.43 -13.35 10.38
N GLY A 214 -24.23 -12.66 9.58
CA GLY A 214 -25.69 -12.51 9.74
C GLY A 214 -26.12 -11.19 10.37
N LEU A 215 -25.17 -10.27 10.63
CA LEU A 215 -25.42 -8.93 11.17
C LEU A 215 -25.22 -7.83 10.09
N SER A 216 -25.75 -8.04 8.90
CA SER A 216 -25.50 -7.20 7.72
C SER A 216 -25.93 -5.73 7.83
N SER A 217 -26.72 -5.37 8.84
CA SER A 217 -27.10 -3.97 9.13
C SER A 217 -26.39 -3.36 10.33
N LEU A 218 -25.45 -4.06 10.96
CA LEU A 218 -24.80 -3.58 12.17
C LEU A 218 -23.99 -2.31 11.90
N GLU A 219 -24.27 -1.26 12.67
CA GLU A 219 -23.58 0.03 12.59
C GLU A 219 -22.65 0.28 13.77
N VAL A 220 -23.01 -0.21 14.96
CA VAL A 220 -22.25 0.01 16.20
C VAL A 220 -22.02 -1.31 16.92
N LEU A 221 -20.74 -1.65 17.13
CA LEU A 221 -20.34 -2.83 17.91
C LEU A 221 -19.45 -2.41 19.08
N LYS A 222 -19.87 -2.76 20.29
CA LYS A 222 -19.13 -2.45 21.52
C LYS A 222 -18.54 -3.72 22.13
N LEU A 223 -17.22 -3.88 22.03
CA LEU A 223 -16.44 -5.00 22.59
C LEU A 223 -15.42 -4.56 23.64
N GLN A 224 -15.47 -3.29 24.05
CA GLN A 224 -14.48 -2.76 24.99
C GLN A 224 -14.58 -3.40 26.38
N ARG A 225 -13.45 -3.40 27.10
CA ARG A 225 -13.31 -4.00 28.44
C ARG A 225 -13.69 -5.49 28.45
N ASN A 226 -13.09 -6.22 27.52
CA ASN A 226 -13.05 -7.68 27.49
C ASN A 226 -11.60 -8.16 27.73
N ASN A 227 -11.29 -9.38 27.32
CA ASN A 227 -9.93 -9.93 27.38
C ASN A 227 -9.47 -10.40 25.99
N ILE A 228 -9.85 -9.65 24.93
CA ILE A 228 -9.60 -10.04 23.55
C ILE A 228 -8.11 -9.82 23.26
N SER A 229 -7.40 -10.92 22.99
CA SER A 229 -5.99 -10.92 22.62
C SER A 229 -5.76 -11.17 21.14
N LYS A 230 -6.77 -11.72 20.44
CA LYS A 230 -6.65 -12.08 19.03
C LYS A 230 -7.94 -11.80 18.27
N LEU A 231 -7.78 -11.20 17.09
CA LEU A 231 -8.79 -11.10 16.05
C LEU A 231 -8.33 -11.98 14.88
N THR A 232 -9.08 -13.01 14.57
CA THR A 232 -8.74 -13.87 13.44
C THR A 232 -9.22 -13.26 12.13
N ASP A 233 -8.68 -13.72 11.01
CA ASP A 233 -9.07 -13.24 9.70
C ASP A 233 -10.57 -13.43 9.45
N GLY A 234 -11.22 -12.40 8.93
CA GLY A 234 -12.66 -12.39 8.74
C GLY A 234 -13.50 -12.32 10.02
N ALA A 235 -12.93 -11.91 11.17
CA ALA A 235 -13.66 -11.74 12.43
C ALA A 235 -14.90 -10.84 12.28
N PHE A 236 -14.83 -9.85 11.40
CA PHE A 236 -15.90 -8.89 11.13
C PHE A 236 -16.49 -9.03 9.71
N TRP A 237 -16.38 -10.22 9.13
CA TRP A 237 -16.99 -10.53 7.84
C TRP A 237 -18.49 -10.25 7.87
N ASP A 238 -19.07 -9.71 6.79
CA ASP A 238 -20.49 -9.35 6.63
C ASP A 238 -20.90 -8.00 7.29
N LEU A 239 -19.98 -7.29 7.96
CA LEU A 239 -20.29 -6.03 8.65
C LEU A 239 -20.02 -4.78 7.79
N ALA A 240 -20.41 -4.82 6.53
CA ALA A 240 -20.12 -3.74 5.56
C ALA A 240 -20.76 -2.38 5.93
N LYS A 241 -21.79 -2.33 6.77
CA LYS A 241 -22.44 -1.11 7.24
C LYS A 241 -21.89 -0.56 8.56
N MET A 242 -20.94 -1.28 9.18
CA MET A 242 -20.36 -0.85 10.47
C MET A 242 -19.74 0.53 10.37
N LYS A 243 -20.10 1.41 11.29
CA LYS A 243 -19.60 2.79 11.42
C LYS A 243 -18.67 2.96 12.61
N VAL A 244 -18.99 2.30 13.74
CA VAL A 244 -18.30 2.49 15.02
C VAL A 244 -17.94 1.15 15.64
N LEU A 245 -16.65 0.93 15.90
CA LEU A 245 -16.14 -0.28 16.54
C LEU A 245 -15.31 0.08 17.78
N HIS A 246 -15.76 -0.41 18.94
CA HIS A 246 -15.05 -0.27 20.21
C HIS A 246 -14.34 -1.55 20.59
N LEU A 247 -13.01 -1.52 20.58
CA LEU A 247 -12.11 -2.60 21.03
C LEU A 247 -11.16 -2.12 22.14
N ASP A 248 -11.41 -0.96 22.71
CA ASP A 248 -10.60 -0.37 23.76
C ASP A 248 -10.64 -1.20 25.05
N TYR A 249 -9.58 -1.14 25.86
CA TYR A 249 -9.42 -1.94 27.09
C TYR A 249 -9.53 -3.44 26.82
N ASN A 250 -8.70 -3.95 25.92
CA ASN A 250 -8.53 -5.38 25.64
C ASN A 250 -7.04 -5.75 25.74
N SER A 251 -6.63 -6.86 25.16
CA SER A 251 -5.24 -7.37 25.22
C SER A 251 -4.66 -7.59 23.81
N LEU A 252 -5.11 -6.81 22.82
CA LEU A 252 -4.64 -6.93 21.44
C LEU A 252 -3.18 -6.52 21.33
N THR A 253 -2.36 -7.32 20.66
CA THR A 253 -0.94 -7.04 20.41
C THR A 253 -0.66 -6.49 19.03
N GLU A 254 -1.54 -6.74 18.09
CA GLU A 254 -1.42 -6.31 16.69
C GLU A 254 -2.79 -6.27 15.99
N VAL A 255 -2.82 -5.59 14.83
CA VAL A 255 -3.93 -5.61 13.88
C VAL A 255 -3.39 -6.14 12.55
N ASN A 256 -3.73 -7.39 12.23
CA ASN A 256 -3.27 -8.09 11.02
C ASN A 256 -4.08 -7.70 9.78
N SER A 257 -3.59 -8.07 8.60
CA SER A 257 -4.23 -7.76 7.30
C SER A 257 -5.67 -8.26 7.19
N GLY A 258 -5.99 -9.42 7.74
CA GLY A 258 -7.34 -10.02 7.72
C GLY A 258 -8.24 -9.62 8.89
N SER A 259 -7.70 -8.99 9.96
CA SER A 259 -8.42 -8.72 11.21
C SER A 259 -9.63 -7.80 11.03
N LEU A 260 -9.53 -6.81 10.13
CA LEU A 260 -10.56 -5.80 9.87
C LEU A 260 -11.27 -6.04 8.53
N TYR A 261 -11.12 -7.23 7.95
CA TYR A 261 -11.76 -7.57 6.69
C TYR A 261 -13.29 -7.46 6.79
N GLY A 262 -13.90 -6.79 5.81
CA GLY A 262 -15.35 -6.55 5.75
C GLY A 262 -15.80 -5.15 6.23
N LEU A 263 -14.97 -4.39 6.95
CA LEU A 263 -15.34 -3.12 7.57
C LEU A 263 -15.26 -1.91 6.60
N THR A 264 -15.83 -2.01 5.43
CA THR A 264 -15.70 -1.02 4.34
C THR A 264 -16.38 0.33 4.59
N SER A 265 -17.23 0.44 5.61
CA SER A 265 -17.91 1.68 6.00
C SER A 265 -17.47 2.22 7.36
N LEU A 266 -16.43 1.63 7.97
CA LEU A 266 -15.97 2.01 9.30
C LEU A 266 -15.49 3.47 9.33
N GLN A 267 -16.01 4.24 10.28
CA GLN A 267 -15.69 5.65 10.48
C GLN A 267 -14.92 5.91 11.77
N GLN A 268 -15.20 5.16 12.83
CA GLN A 268 -14.55 5.32 14.12
C GLN A 268 -14.07 3.98 14.66
N LEU A 269 -12.80 3.90 15.01
CA LEU A 269 -12.17 2.71 15.57
C LEU A 269 -11.43 3.07 16.86
N PHE A 270 -11.83 2.45 17.96
CA PHE A 270 -11.24 2.67 19.27
C PHE A 270 -10.47 1.41 19.68
N LEU A 271 -9.14 1.55 19.77
CA LEU A 271 -8.17 0.52 20.13
C LEU A 271 -7.31 0.94 21.33
N SER A 272 -7.74 1.97 22.07
CA SER A 272 -6.96 2.44 23.21
C SER A 272 -6.90 1.42 24.35
N ASN A 273 -5.87 1.52 25.19
CA ASN A 273 -5.66 0.58 26.30
C ASN A 273 -5.61 -0.89 25.85
N ASN A 274 -4.74 -1.16 24.91
CA ASN A 274 -4.35 -2.50 24.45
C ASN A 274 -2.82 -2.67 24.60
N SER A 275 -2.25 -3.67 23.91
CA SER A 275 -0.80 -3.95 23.94
C SER A 275 -0.18 -3.88 22.54
N ILE A 276 -0.74 -3.06 21.65
CA ILE A 276 -0.31 -2.98 20.26
C ILE A 276 1.08 -2.35 20.21
N ALA A 277 2.06 -3.13 19.69
CA ALA A 277 3.46 -2.70 19.62
C ALA A 277 3.89 -2.21 18.23
N ARG A 278 3.17 -2.59 17.18
CA ARG A 278 3.47 -2.25 15.78
C ARG A 278 2.21 -1.96 14.99
N ILE A 279 2.35 -1.08 14.01
CA ILE A 279 1.30 -0.80 13.02
C ILE A 279 1.65 -1.56 11.74
N ASN A 280 0.79 -2.49 11.35
CA ASN A 280 0.88 -3.19 10.08
C ASN A 280 0.11 -2.39 9.02
N PRO A 281 0.74 -1.91 7.92
CA PRO A 281 0.05 -1.17 6.86
C PRO A 281 -1.13 -1.92 6.26
N ASP A 282 -0.99 -3.24 6.07
CA ASP A 282 -2.03 -4.08 5.47
C ASP A 282 -3.26 -4.22 6.36
N GLY A 283 -3.13 -4.01 7.67
CA GLY A 283 -4.25 -4.07 8.62
C GLY A 283 -5.36 -3.05 8.32
N TRP A 284 -5.04 -1.96 7.65
CA TRP A 284 -5.95 -0.85 7.37
C TRP A 284 -6.60 -0.88 5.98
N LYS A 285 -6.21 -1.82 5.14
CA LYS A 285 -6.59 -1.88 3.71
C LYS A 285 -8.10 -1.76 3.48
N PHE A 286 -8.92 -2.27 4.38
CA PHE A 286 -10.38 -2.29 4.28
C PHE A 286 -11.07 -1.09 4.95
N CYS A 287 -10.33 -0.27 5.71
CA CYS A 287 -10.90 0.82 6.53
C CYS A 287 -10.69 2.22 5.92
N GLN A 288 -10.75 2.37 4.60
CA GLN A 288 -10.43 3.61 3.90
C GLN A 288 -11.33 4.81 4.26
N LYS A 289 -12.55 4.55 4.77
CA LYS A 289 -13.48 5.59 5.22
C LYS A 289 -13.31 5.97 6.69
N LEU A 290 -12.23 5.52 7.32
CA LEU A 290 -11.98 5.81 8.73
C LEU A 290 -11.72 7.30 8.94
N ARG A 291 -12.44 7.90 9.88
CA ARG A 291 -12.34 9.32 10.26
C ARG A 291 -11.71 9.54 11.63
N GLU A 292 -11.87 8.58 12.52
CA GLU A 292 -11.27 8.64 13.85
C GLU A 292 -10.61 7.31 14.20
N LEU A 293 -9.32 7.36 14.55
CA LEU A 293 -8.52 6.24 15.02
C LEU A 293 -7.91 6.58 16.37
N ASN A 294 -8.25 5.80 17.38
CA ASN A 294 -7.67 5.94 18.71
C ASN A 294 -6.80 4.74 19.06
N LEU A 295 -5.50 4.95 19.11
CA LEU A 295 -4.46 3.99 19.51
C LEU A 295 -3.74 4.43 20.79
N SER A 296 -4.31 5.34 21.60
CA SER A 296 -3.71 5.80 22.85
C SER A 296 -3.56 4.67 23.85
N TYR A 297 -2.59 4.79 24.75
CA TYR A 297 -2.35 3.77 25.80
C TYR A 297 -2.09 2.39 25.20
N ASN A 298 -1.14 2.32 24.27
CA ASN A 298 -0.62 1.08 23.69
C ASN A 298 0.91 1.01 23.89
N ASN A 299 1.59 0.11 23.19
CA ASN A 299 3.03 -0.10 23.30
C ASN A 299 3.78 0.23 22.02
N LEU A 300 3.27 1.20 21.24
CA LEU A 300 3.91 1.63 20.00
C LEU A 300 5.23 2.34 20.29
N SER A 301 6.32 1.89 19.68
CA SER A 301 7.66 2.47 19.86
C SER A 301 8.11 3.34 18.69
N ARG A 302 7.51 3.14 17.49
CA ARG A 302 7.85 3.86 16.26
C ARG A 302 6.66 3.95 15.31
N LEU A 303 6.70 4.97 14.45
CA LEU A 303 5.79 5.12 13.32
C LEU A 303 6.62 5.03 12.04
N ASP A 304 6.36 4.01 11.24
CA ASP A 304 7.10 3.74 10.00
C ASP A 304 6.47 4.43 8.79
N GLU A 305 7.28 4.67 7.75
CA GLU A 305 6.84 5.28 6.50
C GLU A 305 5.66 4.50 5.90
N GLY A 306 4.60 5.22 5.52
CA GLY A 306 3.42 4.65 4.87
C GLY A 306 2.56 3.75 5.72
N SER A 307 2.86 3.57 7.02
CA SER A 307 2.11 2.65 7.90
C SER A 307 0.61 2.95 8.00
N LEU A 308 0.19 4.18 7.74
CA LEU A 308 -1.20 4.64 7.77
C LEU A 308 -1.66 5.25 6.42
N ALA A 309 -0.89 5.10 5.35
CA ALA A 309 -1.08 5.83 4.09
C ALA A 309 -2.43 5.63 3.41
N VAL A 310 -3.08 4.50 3.66
CA VAL A 310 -4.39 4.16 3.07
C VAL A 310 -5.58 4.88 3.74
N LEU A 311 -5.36 5.56 4.88
CA LEU A 311 -6.40 6.21 5.66
C LEU A 311 -6.58 7.68 5.24
N GLY A 312 -6.83 7.93 3.97
CA GLY A 312 -6.94 9.29 3.40
C GLY A 312 -8.04 10.16 4.01
N ASP A 313 -9.12 9.58 4.47
CA ASP A 313 -10.29 10.26 5.08
C ASP A 313 -10.14 10.49 6.60
N LEU A 314 -9.00 10.12 7.19
CA LEU A 314 -8.81 10.22 8.64
C LEU A 314 -8.75 11.69 9.08
N HIS A 315 -9.57 12.07 10.07
CA HIS A 315 -9.65 13.43 10.63
C HIS A 315 -8.98 13.54 12.00
N THR A 316 -9.10 12.49 12.82
CA THR A 316 -8.57 12.48 14.18
C THR A 316 -7.73 11.22 14.39
N LEU A 317 -6.46 11.42 14.75
CA LEU A 317 -5.52 10.36 15.08
C LEU A 317 -5.00 10.58 16.50
N ARG A 318 -5.27 9.62 17.40
CA ARG A 318 -4.81 9.66 18.79
C ARG A 318 -3.79 8.56 19.04
N LEU A 319 -2.60 8.97 19.43
CA LEU A 319 -1.43 8.15 19.70
C LEU A 319 -0.80 8.46 21.06
N GLY A 320 -1.48 9.23 21.90
CA GLY A 320 -0.99 9.62 23.22
C GLY A 320 -0.75 8.42 24.13
N HIS A 321 0.13 8.56 25.13
CA HIS A 321 0.47 7.51 26.09
C HIS A 321 0.93 6.21 25.43
N ASN A 322 1.93 6.31 24.58
CA ASN A 322 2.68 5.20 24.00
C ASN A 322 4.16 5.34 24.34
N ALA A 323 5.04 4.55 23.71
CA ALA A 323 6.48 4.66 23.85
C ALA A 323 7.15 5.16 22.55
N ILE A 324 6.45 5.99 21.76
CA ILE A 324 6.91 6.44 20.44
C ILE A 324 8.12 7.36 20.63
N SER A 325 9.27 6.86 20.21
CA SER A 325 10.53 7.62 20.21
C SER A 325 10.96 8.02 18.80
N HIS A 326 10.47 7.34 17.78
CA HIS A 326 10.85 7.55 16.38
C HIS A 326 9.63 7.69 15.49
N ILE A 327 9.61 8.76 14.69
CA ILE A 327 8.66 8.96 13.61
C ILE A 327 9.48 9.10 12.32
N THR A 328 9.31 8.18 11.38
CA THR A 328 10.08 8.21 10.13
C THR A 328 9.56 9.33 9.22
N GLU A 329 10.41 9.80 8.33
CA GLU A 329 10.00 10.69 7.24
C GLU A 329 8.94 9.95 6.39
N GLY A 330 7.81 10.61 6.11
CA GLY A 330 6.70 9.98 5.39
C GLY A 330 5.79 9.07 6.22
N ALA A 331 5.96 8.99 7.55
CA ALA A 331 5.06 8.22 8.43
C ALA A 331 3.59 8.65 8.30
N PHE A 332 3.36 9.92 8.02
CA PHE A 332 2.03 10.49 7.82
C PHE A 332 1.67 10.72 6.34
N ARG A 333 2.45 10.16 5.41
CA ARG A 333 2.13 10.23 3.97
C ARG A 333 0.74 9.65 3.72
N GLY A 334 -0.09 10.35 2.94
CA GLY A 334 -1.46 9.95 2.62
C GLY A 334 -2.53 10.51 3.56
N LEU A 335 -2.17 11.00 4.75
CA LEU A 335 -3.12 11.48 5.76
C LEU A 335 -3.54 12.94 5.54
N LYS A 336 -3.97 13.29 4.34
CA LYS A 336 -4.26 14.68 3.95
C LYS A 336 -5.43 15.33 4.69
N ALA A 337 -6.36 14.53 5.22
CA ALA A 337 -7.57 15.01 5.90
C ALA A 337 -7.41 15.15 7.42
N VAL A 338 -6.27 14.75 8.00
CA VAL A 338 -6.06 14.81 9.45
C VAL A 338 -6.04 16.24 9.95
N ARG A 339 -6.91 16.53 10.91
CA ARG A 339 -7.06 17.84 11.58
C ARG A 339 -6.55 17.84 13.02
N ILE A 340 -6.65 16.70 13.70
CA ILE A 340 -6.23 16.54 15.09
C ILE A 340 -5.27 15.37 15.18
N LEU A 341 -4.06 15.66 15.68
CA LEU A 341 -3.03 14.64 15.97
C LEU A 341 -2.60 14.80 17.42
N GLU A 342 -2.81 13.76 18.22
CA GLU A 342 -2.43 13.70 19.63
C GLU A 342 -1.28 12.69 19.80
N LEU A 343 -0.12 13.17 20.25
CA LEU A 343 1.13 12.44 20.48
C LEU A 343 1.67 12.72 21.89
N ASP A 344 0.80 13.13 22.80
CA ASP A 344 1.16 13.44 24.18
C ASP A 344 1.69 12.20 24.93
N HIS A 345 2.53 12.43 25.94
CA HIS A 345 3.10 11.38 26.80
C HIS A 345 3.72 10.22 26.00
N ASN A 346 4.67 10.56 25.12
CA ASN A 346 5.50 9.64 24.37
C ASN A 346 6.98 9.88 24.68
N ASP A 347 7.86 9.23 23.94
CA ASP A 347 9.33 9.38 24.08
C ASP A 347 9.95 10.20 22.93
N ILE A 348 9.16 11.08 22.31
CA ILE A 348 9.59 11.85 21.14
C ILE A 348 10.65 12.86 21.55
N SER A 349 11.80 12.80 20.87
CA SER A 349 12.88 13.79 21.01
C SER A 349 13.52 14.06 19.64
N GLY A 350 14.33 13.14 19.15
CA GLY A 350 15.13 13.30 17.95
C GLY A 350 14.33 13.64 16.69
N THR A 351 13.06 13.26 16.60
CA THR A 351 12.17 13.62 15.48
C THR A 351 11.98 15.13 15.36
N ILE A 352 11.86 15.84 16.49
CA ILE A 352 11.65 17.29 16.53
C ILE A 352 13.00 18.03 16.49
N GLU A 353 14.04 17.40 16.99
CA GLU A 353 15.40 17.92 16.99
C GLU A 353 16.07 17.77 15.62
N ASP A 354 15.57 16.90 14.77
CA ASP A 354 16.04 16.63 13.43
C ASP A 354 15.38 17.59 12.42
N THR A 355 16.10 17.93 11.35
CA THR A 355 15.70 18.90 10.33
C THR A 355 14.73 18.36 9.28
N ASN A 356 14.22 17.14 9.40
CA ASN A 356 13.63 16.39 8.27
C ASN A 356 12.10 16.39 8.14
N GLY A 357 11.38 17.27 8.81
CA GLY A 357 9.94 17.43 8.58
C GLY A 357 9.12 16.14 8.71
N ALA A 358 9.19 15.46 9.85
CA ALA A 358 8.46 14.21 10.11
C ALA A 358 6.94 14.34 9.91
N PHE A 359 6.40 15.55 9.99
CA PHE A 359 4.97 15.86 9.82
C PHE A 359 4.58 16.24 8.40
N SER A 360 5.49 16.11 7.43
CA SER A 360 5.17 16.40 6.03
C SER A 360 4.02 15.52 5.54
N GLY A 361 3.08 16.11 4.80
CA GLY A 361 1.87 15.44 4.31
C GLY A 361 0.62 15.62 5.18
N LEU A 362 0.72 16.37 6.30
CA LEU A 362 -0.41 16.72 7.17
C LEU A 362 -0.93 18.14 6.84
N ASP A 363 -1.22 18.38 5.58
CA ASP A 363 -1.54 19.71 5.04
C ASP A 363 -2.78 20.36 5.69
N SER A 364 -3.70 19.58 6.23
CA SER A 364 -4.94 20.03 6.88
C SER A 364 -4.86 20.04 8.41
N LEU A 365 -3.68 19.78 9.00
CA LEU A 365 -3.57 19.66 10.46
C LEU A 365 -3.85 20.99 11.15
N ASN A 366 -4.83 20.98 12.05
CA ASN A 366 -5.24 22.14 12.82
C ASN A 366 -4.70 22.12 14.25
N LYS A 367 -4.67 20.92 14.89
CA LYS A 367 -4.23 20.76 16.27
C LYS A 367 -3.18 19.66 16.37
N LEU A 368 -2.01 20.00 16.94
CA LEU A 368 -0.93 19.08 17.28
C LEU A 368 -0.61 19.14 18.77
N THR A 369 -0.66 18.00 19.45
CA THR A 369 -0.29 17.87 20.87
C THR A 369 0.94 16.99 21.01
N LEU A 370 2.02 17.56 21.53
CA LEU A 370 3.30 16.91 21.85
C LEU A 370 3.65 17.07 23.33
N PHE A 371 2.67 17.32 24.17
CA PHE A 371 2.76 17.52 25.61
C PHE A 371 3.39 16.31 26.31
N GLY A 372 4.23 16.51 27.31
CA GLY A 372 4.79 15.43 28.13
C GLY A 372 5.74 14.51 27.37
N ASN A 373 6.49 15.01 26.39
CA ASN A 373 7.49 14.26 25.64
C ASN A 373 8.93 14.52 26.13
N LYS A 374 9.94 14.07 25.38
CA LYS A 374 11.36 14.23 25.72
C LYS A 374 12.09 15.23 24.81
N ILE A 375 11.37 16.22 24.29
CA ILE A 375 11.89 17.21 23.34
C ILE A 375 12.84 18.16 24.06
N LYS A 376 14.09 18.23 23.61
CA LYS A 376 15.11 19.13 24.15
C LYS A 376 15.40 20.33 23.25
N SER A 377 15.15 20.21 21.95
CA SER A 377 15.28 21.35 21.02
C SER A 377 14.30 21.21 19.84
N VAL A 378 13.98 22.36 19.26
CA VAL A 378 13.11 22.42 18.06
C VAL A 378 13.95 22.89 16.88
N ALA A 379 14.05 22.03 15.86
CA ALA A 379 14.79 22.35 14.64
C ALA A 379 13.99 23.24 13.69
N LYS A 380 14.69 23.99 12.83
CA LYS A 380 14.09 24.92 11.84
C LYS A 380 13.01 24.29 10.95
N LYS A 381 13.16 23.01 10.60
CA LYS A 381 12.25 22.26 9.71
C LYS A 381 11.42 21.21 10.45
N ALA A 382 11.41 21.18 11.77
CA ALA A 382 10.69 20.18 12.56
C ALA A 382 9.21 20.09 12.20
N PHE A 383 8.59 21.23 11.92
CA PHE A 383 7.17 21.35 11.62
C PHE A 383 6.88 21.74 10.16
N SER A 384 7.78 21.40 9.23
CA SER A 384 7.57 21.66 7.81
C SER A 384 6.32 20.96 7.30
N GLY A 385 5.49 21.67 6.52
CA GLY A 385 4.22 21.17 5.98
C GLY A 385 2.99 21.47 6.85
N LEU A 386 3.14 22.04 8.07
CA LEU A 386 2.03 22.33 8.96
C LEU A 386 1.49 23.77 8.79
N GLU A 387 1.21 24.18 7.56
CA GLU A 387 0.79 25.56 7.25
C GLU A 387 -0.61 25.90 7.79
N SER A 388 -1.47 24.89 7.97
CA SER A 388 -2.84 25.02 8.49
C SER A 388 -2.94 24.97 10.02
N LEU A 389 -1.79 24.78 10.72
CA LEU A 389 -1.79 24.55 12.16
C LEU A 389 -2.24 25.80 12.95
N GLU A 390 -3.24 25.60 13.80
CA GLU A 390 -3.76 26.65 14.69
C GLU A 390 -3.34 26.46 16.15
N HIS A 391 -3.18 25.20 16.59
CA HIS A 391 -2.93 24.87 17.99
C HIS A 391 -1.75 23.93 18.10
N LEU A 392 -0.65 24.39 18.70
CA LEU A 392 0.54 23.59 18.98
C LEU A 392 0.79 23.52 20.49
N ASN A 393 0.81 22.32 21.06
CA ASN A 393 1.12 22.12 22.47
C ASN A 393 2.46 21.40 22.62
N LEU A 394 3.45 22.09 23.16
CA LEU A 394 4.80 21.61 23.50
C LEU A 394 5.06 21.64 25.03
N GLY A 395 4.03 21.78 25.87
CA GLY A 395 4.16 21.81 27.32
C GLY A 395 4.77 20.54 27.88
N GLU A 396 5.30 20.60 29.09
CA GLU A 396 5.98 19.49 29.77
C GLU A 396 7.08 18.81 28.92
N ASN A 397 7.86 19.62 28.21
CA ASN A 397 9.10 19.20 27.54
C ASN A 397 10.27 20.03 28.08
N ALA A 398 11.44 19.41 28.23
CA ALA A 398 12.65 20.11 28.70
C ALA A 398 13.34 20.85 27.53
N ILE A 399 12.61 21.77 26.87
CA ILE A 399 13.11 22.48 25.68
C ILE A 399 14.20 23.46 26.10
N ARG A 400 15.39 23.32 25.52
CA ARG A 400 16.56 24.16 25.75
C ARG A 400 16.81 25.18 24.66
N SER A 401 16.45 24.86 23.41
CA SER A 401 16.67 25.75 22.26
C SER A 401 15.60 25.56 21.18
N ILE A 402 15.28 26.67 20.51
CA ILE A 402 14.39 26.69 19.37
C ILE A 402 15.13 27.43 18.25
N GLN A 403 15.36 26.76 17.14
CA GLN A 403 16.09 27.37 16.03
C GLN A 403 15.29 28.50 15.37
N PRO A 404 15.97 29.53 14.85
CA PRO A 404 15.31 30.58 14.10
C PRO A 404 14.41 30.04 12.99
N ASP A 405 13.29 30.69 12.77
CA ASP A 405 12.27 30.29 11.78
C ASP A 405 11.59 28.92 11.99
N ALA A 406 11.72 28.30 13.19
CA ALA A 406 11.06 27.03 13.47
C ALA A 406 9.54 27.05 13.25
N PHE A 407 8.91 28.20 13.46
CA PHE A 407 7.47 28.44 13.33
C PHE A 407 7.08 29.32 12.12
N SER A 408 8.02 29.75 11.28
CA SER A 408 7.81 30.72 10.19
C SER A 408 6.77 30.30 9.15
N LYS A 409 6.53 28.98 9.00
CA LYS A 409 5.53 28.44 8.07
C LYS A 409 4.11 28.36 8.64
N MET A 410 3.95 28.51 9.96
CA MET A 410 2.66 28.37 10.66
C MET A 410 1.93 29.71 10.72
N LYS A 411 1.45 30.20 9.59
CA LYS A 411 0.77 31.52 9.49
C LYS A 411 -0.56 31.60 10.25
N ASN A 412 -1.17 30.47 10.54
CA ASN A 412 -2.49 30.38 11.18
C ASN A 412 -2.41 30.05 12.68
N LEU A 413 -1.21 30.06 13.27
CA LEU A 413 -1.01 29.65 14.66
C LEU A 413 -1.69 30.62 15.63
N LYS A 414 -2.65 30.11 16.41
CA LYS A 414 -3.45 30.86 17.40
C LYS A 414 -3.00 30.58 18.83
N THR A 415 -2.49 29.38 19.12
CA THR A 415 -2.02 29.00 20.44
C THR A 415 -0.73 28.21 20.34
N LEU A 416 0.27 28.60 21.13
CA LEU A 416 1.53 27.90 21.28
C LEU A 416 1.80 27.71 22.77
N LEU A 417 1.64 26.50 23.26
CA LEU A 417 1.93 26.18 24.67
C LEU A 417 3.36 25.69 24.79
N ILE A 418 4.18 26.42 25.53
CA ILE A 418 5.54 26.03 25.89
C ILE A 418 5.69 26.23 27.41
N GLN A 419 6.21 25.22 28.08
CA GLN A 419 6.55 25.27 29.47
C GLN A 419 7.95 24.64 29.63
N SER A 420 8.96 25.45 29.97
CA SER A 420 10.32 25.00 30.17
C SER A 420 11.11 25.99 31.01
N ASP A 421 11.88 25.47 31.93
CA ASP A 421 12.84 26.20 32.79
C ASP A 421 14.31 26.00 32.34
N SER A 422 14.51 25.46 31.17
CA SER A 422 15.79 24.95 30.71
C SER A 422 16.37 25.67 29.49
N PHE A 423 15.85 26.86 29.11
CA PHE A 423 16.26 27.55 27.90
C PHE A 423 17.71 28.04 27.93
N LEU A 424 18.40 27.87 26.82
CA LEU A 424 19.67 28.51 26.52
C LEU A 424 19.35 29.89 25.90
N CYS A 425 19.50 30.94 26.70
CA CYS A 425 19.22 32.31 26.28
C CYS A 425 20.44 32.93 25.60
N ASP A 426 20.81 32.37 24.47
CA ASP A 426 21.87 32.81 23.57
C ASP A 426 21.33 33.60 22.38
N CYS A 427 22.20 34.06 21.51
CA CYS A 427 21.79 34.83 20.31
C CYS A 427 20.89 34.05 19.34
N GLN A 428 20.85 32.74 19.44
CA GLN A 428 19.93 31.94 18.60
C GLN A 428 18.50 31.99 19.11
N LEU A 429 18.29 32.30 20.38
CA LEU A 429 16.95 32.44 20.98
C LEU A 429 16.44 33.90 20.92
N HIS A 430 17.28 34.87 20.62
CA HIS A 430 16.95 36.31 20.63
C HIS A 430 15.65 36.63 19.86
N TRP A 431 15.43 35.98 18.73
CA TRP A 431 14.24 36.18 17.89
C TRP A 431 12.92 35.75 18.53
N LEU A 432 12.94 34.78 19.47
CA LEU A 432 11.74 34.10 19.95
C LEU A 432 10.83 35.00 20.81
N PRO A 433 11.32 35.74 21.81
CA PRO A 433 10.48 36.66 22.61
C PRO A 433 9.76 37.72 21.76
N GLU A 434 10.49 38.34 20.85
CA GLU A 434 9.94 39.36 19.94
C GLU A 434 8.89 38.76 19.00
N TRP A 435 9.18 37.59 18.46
CA TRP A 435 8.26 36.86 17.58
C TRP A 435 6.95 36.48 18.29
N LEU A 436 7.04 36.00 19.55
CA LEU A 436 5.88 35.61 20.37
C LEU A 436 4.99 36.82 20.69
N VAL A 437 5.61 37.94 21.01
CA VAL A 437 4.88 39.22 21.28
C VAL A 437 4.19 39.70 20.00
N ALA A 438 4.90 39.72 18.88
CA ALA A 438 4.36 40.16 17.58
C ALA A 438 3.16 39.30 17.10
N HIS A 439 3.08 38.03 17.51
CA HIS A 439 2.00 37.13 17.15
C HIS A 439 0.94 36.95 18.27
N GLY A 440 1.06 37.69 19.39
CA GLY A 440 0.07 37.64 20.48
C GLY A 440 0.10 36.30 21.26
N LEU A 441 1.21 35.54 21.21
CA LEU A 441 1.33 34.20 21.81
C LEU A 441 2.01 34.20 23.19
N GLN A 442 2.39 35.37 23.70
CA GLN A 442 3.13 35.53 24.96
C GLN A 442 2.42 34.87 26.15
N ALA A 443 1.09 35.03 26.25
CA ALA A 443 0.33 34.57 27.42
C ALA A 443 0.34 33.05 27.61
N SER A 444 0.64 32.30 26.58
CA SER A 444 0.64 30.81 26.57
C SER A 444 2.02 30.18 26.70
N VAL A 445 3.07 31.00 26.86
CA VAL A 445 4.46 30.56 26.99
C VAL A 445 4.99 30.91 28.38
N ASN A 446 5.36 29.86 29.13
CA ASN A 446 6.08 29.97 30.40
C ASN A 446 7.50 29.40 30.22
N ALA A 447 8.47 30.28 30.05
CA ALA A 447 9.82 29.90 29.70
C ALA A 447 10.84 30.77 30.45
N THR A 448 11.82 30.12 31.11
CA THR A 448 12.90 30.77 31.81
C THR A 448 14.27 30.33 31.33
N CYS A 449 15.26 31.22 31.45
CA CYS A 449 16.64 30.94 31.07
C CYS A 449 17.32 30.02 32.10
N ALA A 450 18.05 29.00 31.66
CA ALA A 450 18.95 28.20 32.44
C ALA A 450 20.41 28.54 32.16
N HIS A 451 20.70 29.22 31.07
CA HIS A 451 22.05 29.68 30.66
C HIS A 451 21.88 30.96 29.81
N PRO A 452 22.83 31.96 29.90
CA PRO A 452 23.98 31.99 30.78
C PRO A 452 23.59 32.16 32.26
N GLU A 453 24.54 31.91 33.17
CA GLU A 453 24.27 31.96 34.63
C GLU A 453 23.72 33.32 35.08
N SER A 454 24.10 34.40 34.39
CA SER A 454 23.59 35.76 34.63
C SER A 454 22.10 35.94 34.35
N LEU A 455 21.51 35.08 33.55
CA LEU A 455 20.07 35.13 33.19
C LEU A 455 19.29 33.99 33.85
N LYS A 456 19.91 33.14 34.63
CA LYS A 456 19.28 31.95 35.20
C LYS A 456 18.03 32.29 36.02
N GLY A 457 16.94 31.61 35.74
CA GLY A 457 15.64 31.82 36.38
C GLY A 457 14.85 33.04 35.87
N ILE A 458 15.42 33.86 35.00
CA ILE A 458 14.75 35.04 34.41
C ILE A 458 13.90 34.56 33.25
N SER A 459 12.67 35.10 33.17
CA SER A 459 11.77 34.83 32.01
C SER A 459 12.39 35.37 30.72
N ILE A 460 12.23 34.61 29.62
CA ILE A 460 12.70 35.03 28.29
C ILE A 460 12.14 36.39 27.86
N PHE A 461 11.00 36.81 28.41
CA PHE A 461 10.37 38.08 28.11
C PHE A 461 10.91 39.24 28.94
N GLN A 462 11.59 38.92 30.06
CA GLN A 462 12.20 39.91 30.96
C GLN A 462 13.70 40.06 30.73
N ALA A 463 14.32 39.10 30.06
CA ALA A 463 15.74 39.16 29.76
C ALA A 463 16.01 40.26 28.74
N PRO A 464 16.97 41.18 29.00
CA PRO A 464 17.32 42.25 28.07
C PRO A 464 17.79 41.70 26.72
N SER A 465 17.33 42.23 25.60
CA SER A 465 17.73 41.78 24.26
C SER A 465 19.25 41.82 24.04
N SER A 466 19.94 42.78 24.66
CA SER A 466 21.41 42.86 24.61
C SER A 466 22.16 41.75 25.34
N SER A 467 21.47 41.01 26.20
CA SER A 467 22.07 39.90 26.97
C SER A 467 22.05 38.57 26.22
N PHE A 468 21.41 38.49 25.07
CA PHE A 468 21.41 37.30 24.20
C PHE A 468 22.61 37.34 23.26
N VAL A 469 23.80 37.09 23.79
CA VAL A 469 25.05 37.20 23.07
C VAL A 469 25.47 35.90 22.42
N CYS A 470 26.20 36.04 21.30
CA CYS A 470 26.74 34.90 20.55
C CYS A 470 28.20 34.59 20.86
N ASP A 471 28.80 35.24 21.84
CA ASP A 471 30.18 35.02 22.17
C ASP A 471 30.43 33.59 22.69
N ASP A 472 29.39 32.94 23.11
CA ASP A 472 29.39 31.56 23.58
C ASP A 472 28.46 30.67 22.77
N LEU A 473 29.03 29.76 21.99
CA LEU A 473 28.28 28.72 21.23
C LEU A 473 28.33 27.40 22.00
N PRO A 474 27.61 27.29 23.11
CA PRO A 474 27.78 26.11 23.99
C PRO A 474 27.27 24.84 23.33
N LYS A 475 26.18 24.89 22.58
CA LYS A 475 25.64 23.76 21.83
C LYS A 475 26.36 23.61 20.48
N PRO A 476 26.75 22.39 20.04
CA PRO A 476 27.42 22.20 18.76
C PRO A 476 26.53 22.65 17.58
N GLN A 477 27.14 23.30 16.58
CA GLN A 477 26.50 23.68 15.33
C GLN A 477 27.17 23.00 14.14
N ILE A 478 26.44 22.28 13.31
CA ILE A 478 26.99 21.62 12.11
C ILE A 478 27.44 22.67 11.10
N THR A 479 28.71 22.64 10.75
CA THR A 479 29.35 23.50 9.73
C THR A 479 29.54 22.75 8.41
N VAL A 480 29.79 21.44 8.45
CA VAL A 480 29.93 20.59 7.25
C VAL A 480 28.96 19.42 7.36
N GLN A 481 28.11 19.26 6.37
CA GLN A 481 27.13 18.19 6.26
C GLN A 481 27.71 16.98 5.54
N PRO A 482 27.34 15.74 5.89
CA PRO A 482 27.69 14.57 5.10
C PRO A 482 26.97 14.60 3.75
N GLU A 483 27.65 14.18 2.69
CA GLU A 483 27.17 14.20 1.32
C GLU A 483 26.57 12.86 0.89
N THR A 484 25.53 12.95 0.04
CA THR A 484 24.92 11.77 -0.61
C THR A 484 25.92 11.17 -1.59
N THR A 485 26.20 9.89 -1.48
CA THR A 485 27.23 9.19 -2.23
C THR A 485 26.62 7.99 -2.99
N VAL A 486 26.97 7.88 -4.25
CA VAL A 486 26.70 6.70 -5.09
C VAL A 486 28.01 5.96 -5.28
N THR A 487 28.01 4.67 -4.99
CA THR A 487 29.23 3.85 -5.03
C THR A 487 28.98 2.49 -5.68
N VAL A 488 30.06 1.76 -5.95
CA VAL A 488 29.99 0.39 -6.49
C VAL A 488 30.27 -0.62 -5.36
N LEU A 489 29.63 -1.76 -5.43
CA LEU A 489 29.82 -2.86 -4.47
C LEU A 489 31.32 -3.18 -4.30
N GLY A 490 31.74 -3.31 -3.03
CA GLY A 490 33.15 -3.62 -2.67
C GLY A 490 34.06 -2.40 -2.55
N SER A 491 33.62 -1.19 -2.85
CA SER A 491 34.42 0.04 -2.69
C SER A 491 34.41 0.54 -1.25
N ASP A 492 35.30 1.45 -0.92
CA ASP A 492 35.37 2.12 0.37
C ASP A 492 34.73 3.52 0.30
N VAL A 493 33.90 3.86 1.29
CA VAL A 493 33.22 5.17 1.38
C VAL A 493 33.55 5.84 2.69
N ARG A 494 33.68 7.17 2.66
CA ARG A 494 33.91 8.04 3.81
C ARG A 494 32.84 9.11 3.88
N LEU A 495 32.16 9.22 5.02
CA LEU A 495 31.17 10.26 5.26
C LEU A 495 31.71 11.21 6.33
N THR A 496 31.84 12.48 6.02
CA THR A 496 32.42 13.50 6.90
C THR A 496 31.34 14.43 7.45
N CYS A 497 31.47 14.77 8.74
CA CYS A 497 30.57 15.70 9.42
C CYS A 497 31.37 16.56 10.38
N THR A 498 31.21 17.89 10.33
CA THR A 498 31.91 18.84 11.16
C THR A 498 30.93 19.75 11.90
N ALA A 499 31.21 20.02 13.18
CA ALA A 499 30.46 20.99 13.98
C ALA A 499 31.40 21.91 14.76
N ALA A 500 30.97 23.16 14.97
CA ALA A 500 31.67 24.12 15.81
C ALA A 500 31.01 24.26 17.19
N SER A 501 31.80 24.42 18.26
CA SER A 501 31.33 24.75 19.62
C SER A 501 32.41 25.50 20.41
N SER A 502 31.96 26.41 21.24
CA SER A 502 32.83 27.12 22.23
C SER A 502 32.99 26.31 23.50
N SER A 503 32.12 25.33 23.75
CA SER A 503 32.13 24.58 25.01
C SER A 503 33.35 23.66 25.14
N SER A 504 34.01 23.71 26.30
CA SER A 504 35.01 22.72 26.71
C SER A 504 34.42 21.37 27.13
N SER A 505 33.10 21.25 27.17
CA SER A 505 32.41 19.99 27.52
C SER A 505 32.77 18.85 26.59
N PRO A 506 32.89 17.60 27.10
CA PRO A 506 33.18 16.44 26.26
C PRO A 506 32.17 16.31 25.13
N MET A 507 32.67 16.11 23.90
CA MET A 507 31.84 15.83 22.73
C MET A 507 31.69 14.35 22.54
N THR A 508 30.45 13.93 22.17
CA THR A 508 30.16 12.57 21.73
C THR A 508 29.67 12.60 20.29
N PHE A 509 30.16 11.65 19.51
CA PHE A 509 29.85 11.49 18.10
C PHE A 509 29.14 10.18 17.93
N THR A 510 27.99 10.23 17.29
CA THR A 510 27.26 9.03 16.97
C THR A 510 26.78 9.11 15.52
N TRP A 511 26.85 8.00 14.82
CA TRP A 511 26.30 7.86 13.50
C TRP A 511 25.07 6.96 13.56
N ARG A 512 24.08 7.28 12.79
CA ARG A 512 22.93 6.41 12.59
C ARG A 512 22.71 6.14 11.11
N LYS A 513 22.20 4.95 10.80
CA LYS A 513 21.76 4.52 9.49
C LYS A 513 20.28 4.21 9.57
N ASP A 514 19.46 4.79 8.70
CA ASP A 514 18.02 4.59 8.67
C ASP A 514 17.36 4.72 10.05
N GLN A 515 17.88 5.67 10.86
CA GLN A 515 17.49 5.97 12.25
C GLN A 515 18.00 5.01 13.34
N GLU A 516 18.66 3.91 13.00
CA GLU A 516 19.31 3.03 13.96
C GLU A 516 20.74 3.47 14.26
N LEU A 517 21.12 3.43 15.53
CA LEU A 517 22.47 3.80 15.96
C LEU A 517 23.47 2.75 15.50
N LEU A 518 24.52 3.19 14.82
CA LEU A 518 25.66 2.35 14.45
C LEU A 518 26.58 2.15 15.66
N ARG A 519 26.40 1.06 16.40
CA ARG A 519 27.12 0.80 17.66
C ARG A 519 28.60 0.44 17.48
N HIS A 520 28.96 -0.08 16.31
CA HIS A 520 30.33 -0.58 16.01
C HIS A 520 30.90 0.08 14.76
N ALA A 521 30.56 1.35 14.54
CA ALA A 521 31.04 2.10 13.38
C ALA A 521 32.54 2.43 13.53
N GLU A 522 33.31 2.19 12.49
CA GLU A 522 34.67 2.68 12.37
C GLU A 522 34.62 4.18 12.13
N THR A 523 34.97 4.96 13.15
CA THR A 523 34.93 6.43 13.08
C THR A 523 36.26 7.03 13.48
N GLU A 524 36.64 8.06 12.75
CA GLU A 524 37.79 8.89 13.04
C GLU A 524 37.28 10.26 13.47
N ASN A 525 37.75 10.75 14.62
CA ASN A 525 37.26 11.99 15.21
C ASN A 525 38.44 12.94 15.48
N TYR A 526 38.28 14.20 15.04
CA TYR A 526 39.27 15.24 15.16
C TYR A 526 38.68 16.50 15.80
N ALA A 527 39.53 17.31 16.41
CA ALA A 527 39.19 18.66 16.80
C ALA A 527 40.33 19.62 16.44
N HIS A 528 39.97 20.80 15.97
CA HIS A 528 40.92 21.86 15.67
C HIS A 528 40.36 23.24 16.03
N LEU A 529 41.24 24.18 16.32
CA LEU A 529 40.81 25.56 16.55
C LEU A 529 40.46 26.24 15.26
N ARG A 530 39.33 26.92 15.22
CA ARG A 530 38.92 27.71 14.08
C ARG A 530 39.80 28.94 13.89
N ALA A 531 40.36 29.14 12.71
CA ALA A 531 41.43 30.09 12.45
C ALA A 531 41.10 31.58 12.72
N HIS A 532 39.83 31.98 12.79
CA HIS A 532 39.40 33.38 12.92
C HIS A 532 38.51 33.68 14.15
N HIS A 533 38.22 32.70 15.00
CA HIS A 533 37.41 32.92 16.21
C HIS A 533 38.13 32.36 17.42
N GLN A 534 38.57 33.24 18.34
CA GLN A 534 39.19 32.83 19.60
C GLN A 534 38.18 32.05 20.45
N GLY A 535 38.55 30.82 20.84
CA GLY A 535 37.75 29.99 21.75
C GLY A 535 36.80 29.01 21.10
N VAL A 536 36.53 29.09 19.77
CA VAL A 536 35.65 28.14 19.08
C VAL A 536 36.43 26.98 18.48
N MET A 537 36.07 25.76 18.87
CA MET A 537 36.65 24.52 18.36
C MET A 537 35.77 23.93 17.26
N GLU A 538 36.37 23.45 16.18
CA GLU A 538 35.70 22.61 15.18
C GLU A 538 35.99 21.14 15.45
N TYR A 539 34.93 20.38 15.46
CA TYR A 539 34.90 18.97 15.77
C TYR A 539 34.41 18.19 14.52
N THR A 540 35.29 17.34 14.00
CA THR A 540 35.01 16.56 12.79
C THR A 540 34.93 15.07 13.13
N THR A 541 33.92 14.40 12.63
CA THR A 541 33.80 12.95 12.66
C THR A 541 33.73 12.41 11.23
N ILE A 542 34.46 11.35 10.94
CA ILE A 542 34.51 10.66 9.66
C ILE A 542 34.09 9.22 9.91
N LEU A 543 33.00 8.81 9.25
CA LEU A 543 32.53 7.43 9.23
C LEU A 543 33.20 6.71 8.05
N HIS A 544 33.92 5.63 8.33
CA HIS A 544 34.53 4.76 7.33
C HIS A 544 33.64 3.55 7.08
N LEU A 545 33.24 3.35 5.85
CA LEU A 545 32.51 2.16 5.38
C LEU A 545 33.42 1.43 4.41
N ARG A 546 34.02 0.33 4.86
CA ARG A 546 34.97 -0.47 4.04
C ARG A 546 34.22 -1.62 3.36
N HIS A 547 34.66 -1.97 2.15
CA HIS A 547 34.09 -3.06 1.34
C HIS A 547 32.56 -3.00 1.33
N VAL A 548 32.03 -1.88 0.84
CA VAL A 548 30.60 -1.57 0.88
C VAL A 548 29.78 -2.68 0.23
N THR A 549 28.79 -3.15 0.95
CA THR A 549 27.79 -4.14 0.52
C THR A 549 26.39 -3.51 0.48
N PHE A 550 25.39 -4.20 -0.04
CA PHE A 550 23.99 -3.75 0.00
C PHE A 550 23.48 -3.51 1.43
N ALA A 551 24.00 -4.26 2.40
CA ALA A 551 23.66 -4.00 3.80
C ALA A 551 24.08 -2.59 4.27
N HIS A 552 25.01 -1.94 3.59
CA HIS A 552 25.42 -0.57 3.89
C HIS A 552 24.55 0.48 3.18
N GLU A 553 23.73 0.13 2.22
CA GLU A 553 22.79 1.07 1.59
C GLU A 553 21.82 1.64 2.61
N GLY A 554 21.54 2.96 2.54
CA GLY A 554 20.63 3.61 3.48
C GLY A 554 20.93 5.11 3.66
N ARG A 555 20.26 5.71 4.63
CA ARG A 555 20.38 7.13 4.96
C ARG A 555 21.24 7.29 6.23
N TYR A 556 22.38 7.91 6.08
CA TYR A 556 23.34 8.16 7.16
C TYR A 556 23.20 9.56 7.71
N GLN A 557 23.31 9.68 9.01
CA GLN A 557 23.25 10.96 9.71
C GLN A 557 24.21 10.96 10.89
N CYS A 558 24.99 12.03 11.06
CA CYS A 558 25.80 12.23 12.26
C CYS A 558 25.02 13.01 13.31
N ILE A 559 25.29 12.69 14.59
CA ILE A 559 24.77 13.36 15.76
C ILE A 559 25.95 13.74 16.63
N ILE A 560 26.10 15.03 16.87
CA ILE A 560 27.15 15.57 17.71
C ILE A 560 26.48 16.13 18.95
N THR A 561 26.90 15.64 20.12
CA THR A 561 26.25 15.95 21.40
C THR A 561 27.29 16.40 22.44
N ASN A 562 26.92 17.44 23.18
CA ASN A 562 27.63 17.80 24.41
C ASN A 562 26.64 17.99 25.59
N HIS A 563 27.08 18.53 26.70
CA HIS A 563 26.22 18.79 27.85
C HIS A 563 25.02 19.69 27.54
N PHE A 564 25.19 20.65 26.64
CA PHE A 564 24.14 21.62 26.28
C PHE A 564 23.12 21.10 25.29
N GLY A 565 23.40 20.03 24.55
CA GLY A 565 22.46 19.41 23.65
C GLY A 565 23.06 18.68 22.47
N SER A 566 22.17 18.13 21.63
CA SER A 566 22.52 17.39 20.40
C SER A 566 22.23 18.21 19.17
N THR A 567 23.04 18.04 18.15
CA THR A 567 22.79 18.60 16.82
C THR A 567 22.90 17.48 15.79
N TYR A 568 21.98 17.50 14.87
CA TYR A 568 21.79 16.47 13.84
C TYR A 568 22.19 17.03 12.48
N SER A 569 22.97 16.27 11.71
CA SER A 569 23.25 16.61 10.31
C SER A 569 22.05 16.36 9.39
N SER A 570 22.14 16.83 8.16
CA SER A 570 21.32 16.33 7.06
C SER A 570 21.55 14.82 6.88
N LYS A 571 20.59 14.13 6.26
CA LYS A 571 20.69 12.71 5.93
C LYS A 571 21.40 12.55 4.58
N ALA A 572 22.57 11.94 4.58
CA ALA A 572 23.31 11.54 3.40
C ALA A 572 22.84 10.16 2.95
N ARG A 573 22.44 10.01 1.71
CA ARG A 573 22.04 8.71 1.17
C ARG A 573 23.26 8.01 0.56
N LEU A 574 23.49 6.77 0.97
CA LEU A 574 24.44 5.89 0.32
C LEU A 574 23.67 4.94 -0.59
N ILE A 575 24.03 4.93 -1.87
CA ILE A 575 23.45 4.06 -2.89
C ILE A 575 24.55 3.14 -3.39
N VAL A 576 24.29 1.83 -3.37
CA VAL A 576 25.26 0.81 -3.76
C VAL A 576 24.81 0.19 -5.07
N ASN A 577 25.61 0.33 -6.09
CA ASN A 577 25.35 -0.19 -7.41
C ASN A 577 26.26 -1.40 -7.71
N VAL A 578 25.81 -2.28 -8.60
CA VAL A 578 26.60 -3.38 -9.18
C VAL A 578 26.63 -3.19 -10.69
N LEU A 579 27.80 -3.27 -11.28
CA LEU A 579 27.94 -3.27 -12.72
C LEU A 579 27.15 -4.44 -13.33
N PRO A 580 26.57 -4.26 -14.52
CA PRO A 580 25.97 -5.37 -15.23
C PRO A 580 26.98 -6.50 -15.47
N SER A 581 26.58 -7.75 -15.31
CA SER A 581 27.29 -8.94 -15.73
C SER A 581 26.34 -9.87 -16.46
N PHE A 582 26.84 -10.56 -17.54
CA PHE A 582 25.99 -11.45 -18.30
C PHE A 582 25.85 -12.80 -17.60
N LEU A 583 24.62 -13.24 -17.37
CA LEU A 583 24.26 -14.61 -17.02
C LEU A 583 24.15 -15.49 -18.25
N LYS A 584 23.62 -14.93 -19.35
CA LYS A 584 23.50 -15.56 -20.65
C LYS A 584 23.93 -14.57 -21.74
N THR A 585 24.73 -15.01 -22.66
CA THR A 585 25.13 -14.25 -23.84
C THR A 585 24.56 -14.86 -25.12
N PRO A 586 24.18 -14.06 -26.11
CA PRO A 586 23.75 -14.57 -27.40
C PRO A 586 24.87 -15.35 -28.07
N ARG A 587 24.50 -16.40 -28.81
CA ARG A 587 25.44 -17.24 -29.56
C ARG A 587 25.11 -17.21 -31.03
N ASP A 588 26.14 -17.34 -31.86
CA ASP A 588 25.98 -17.48 -33.30
C ASP A 588 25.00 -18.60 -33.64
N SER A 589 24.09 -18.32 -34.54
CA SER A 589 23.03 -19.24 -34.93
C SER A 589 22.86 -19.27 -36.45
N THR A 590 22.69 -20.50 -36.97
CA THR A 590 22.44 -20.72 -38.39
C THR A 590 21.06 -21.36 -38.54
N ILE A 591 20.12 -20.65 -39.14
CA ILE A 591 18.71 -21.07 -39.21
C ILE A 591 18.25 -21.08 -40.68
N ARG A 592 17.35 -21.99 -41.02
CA ARG A 592 16.68 -21.97 -42.33
C ARG A 592 15.54 -20.94 -42.36
N THR A 593 15.27 -20.36 -43.54
CA THR A 593 14.08 -19.52 -43.77
C THR A 593 12.81 -20.24 -43.30
N GLY A 594 11.83 -19.50 -42.80
CA GLY A 594 10.56 -20.03 -42.29
C GLY A 594 10.62 -20.65 -40.89
N HIS A 595 11.80 -20.82 -40.29
CA HIS A 595 11.97 -21.36 -38.94
C HIS A 595 12.07 -20.19 -37.93
N THR A 596 12.11 -20.53 -36.63
CA THR A 596 12.25 -19.54 -35.56
C THR A 596 13.68 -19.50 -35.06
N ALA A 597 14.28 -18.33 -35.08
CA ALA A 597 15.55 -18.07 -34.39
C ALA A 597 15.30 -17.67 -32.94
N ARG A 598 16.24 -18.10 -32.08
CA ARG A 598 16.21 -17.83 -30.64
C ARG A 598 17.58 -17.35 -30.20
N LEU A 599 17.63 -16.10 -29.70
CA LEU A 599 18.83 -15.50 -29.14
C LEU A 599 18.62 -15.21 -27.66
N GLU A 600 19.48 -15.75 -26.81
CA GLU A 600 19.38 -15.59 -25.35
C GLU A 600 20.28 -14.46 -24.87
N CYS A 601 19.77 -13.61 -23.95
CA CYS A 601 20.56 -12.58 -23.29
C CYS A 601 19.97 -12.27 -21.93
N ALA A 602 20.66 -12.65 -20.87
CA ALA A 602 20.30 -12.31 -19.49
C ALA A 602 21.48 -11.65 -18.80
N ALA A 603 21.21 -10.66 -17.98
CA ALA A 603 22.22 -9.98 -17.19
C ALA A 603 21.73 -9.71 -15.77
N GLU A 604 22.64 -9.79 -14.82
CA GLU A 604 22.45 -9.39 -13.44
C GLU A 604 23.19 -8.09 -13.14
N GLY A 605 22.77 -7.39 -12.11
CA GLY A 605 23.36 -6.15 -11.64
C GLY A 605 22.38 -5.40 -10.71
N HIS A 606 22.86 -4.37 -10.06
CA HIS A 606 21.98 -3.55 -9.23
C HIS A 606 22.20 -2.05 -9.52
N PRO A 607 21.14 -1.30 -9.81
CA PRO A 607 19.76 -1.76 -10.14
C PRO A 607 19.74 -2.77 -11.29
N ALA A 608 18.67 -3.57 -11.38
CA ALA A 608 18.54 -4.56 -12.45
C ALA A 608 18.81 -3.96 -13.83
N PRO A 609 19.73 -4.53 -14.64
CA PRO A 609 20.08 -3.98 -15.92
C PRO A 609 18.90 -4.03 -16.90
N GLN A 610 18.80 -3.02 -17.73
CA GLN A 610 17.89 -3.01 -18.86
C GLN A 610 18.57 -3.66 -20.06
N ILE A 611 17.93 -4.66 -20.65
CA ILE A 611 18.40 -5.32 -21.86
C ILE A 611 17.86 -4.60 -23.09
N ALA A 612 18.75 -4.28 -24.01
CA ALA A 612 18.41 -3.71 -25.30
C ALA A 612 19.09 -4.51 -26.43
N TRP A 613 18.39 -4.70 -27.54
CA TRP A 613 18.91 -5.35 -28.71
C TRP A 613 19.14 -4.37 -29.85
N GLN A 614 20.16 -4.61 -30.61
CA GLN A 614 20.51 -3.87 -31.86
C GLN A 614 20.87 -4.88 -32.94
N LYS A 615 20.58 -4.52 -34.19
CA LYS A 615 21.04 -5.25 -35.39
C LYS A 615 22.02 -4.39 -36.19
N ASP A 616 23.16 -4.94 -36.53
CA ASP A 616 24.18 -4.31 -37.37
C ASP A 616 24.61 -2.90 -36.91
N GLY A 617 24.59 -2.64 -35.59
CA GLY A 617 24.92 -1.35 -35.01
C GLY A 617 23.89 -0.23 -35.24
N GLY A 618 22.74 -0.55 -35.81
CA GLY A 618 21.67 0.42 -36.10
C GLY A 618 20.96 0.89 -34.83
N THR A 619 20.51 2.15 -34.85
CA THR A 619 19.70 2.71 -33.75
C THR A 619 18.23 2.30 -33.83
N ASP A 620 17.77 1.82 -34.98
CA ASP A 620 16.39 1.44 -35.25
C ASP A 620 16.27 -0.08 -35.24
N PHE A 621 15.74 -0.62 -34.13
CA PHE A 621 15.59 -2.05 -34.01
C PHE A 621 14.29 -2.52 -34.68
N PRO A 622 14.35 -3.46 -35.64
CA PRO A 622 13.16 -3.88 -36.41
C PRO A 622 12.03 -4.43 -35.59
N ALA A 623 12.33 -5.05 -34.42
CA ALA A 623 11.34 -5.66 -33.54
C ALA A 623 10.24 -4.68 -33.09
N ALA A 624 10.53 -3.40 -32.98
CA ALA A 624 9.54 -2.38 -32.65
C ALA A 624 8.45 -2.23 -33.72
N ARG A 625 8.69 -2.69 -34.94
CA ARG A 625 7.81 -2.54 -36.10
C ARG A 625 7.29 -3.86 -36.69
N GLU A 626 7.93 -4.97 -36.37
CA GLU A 626 7.62 -6.29 -36.97
C GLU A 626 7.00 -7.25 -35.95
N ARG A 627 5.76 -7.69 -36.20
CA ARG A 627 5.00 -8.61 -35.34
C ARG A 627 5.66 -10.00 -35.17
N ARG A 628 6.57 -10.39 -36.03
CA ARG A 628 7.26 -11.67 -35.97
C ARG A 628 8.51 -11.67 -35.07
N MET A 629 8.89 -10.50 -34.55
CA MET A 629 10.02 -10.35 -33.62
C MET A 629 9.50 -10.06 -32.22
N HIS A 630 9.82 -10.91 -31.25
CA HIS A 630 9.37 -10.80 -29.87
C HIS A 630 10.52 -10.96 -28.90
N VAL A 631 10.54 -10.14 -27.86
CA VAL A 631 11.38 -10.35 -26.70
C VAL A 631 10.48 -10.83 -25.55
N MET A 632 10.76 -11.97 -24.97
CA MET A 632 10.05 -12.46 -23.81
C MET A 632 10.75 -11.98 -22.54
N PRO A 633 10.11 -11.11 -21.75
CA PRO A 633 10.74 -10.53 -20.56
C PRO A 633 11.12 -11.58 -19.49
N ASP A 634 10.30 -12.60 -19.37
CA ASP A 634 10.47 -13.61 -18.31
C ASP A 634 11.49 -14.70 -18.70
N ASP A 635 11.76 -14.88 -20.01
CA ASP A 635 12.63 -15.95 -20.51
C ASP A 635 14.01 -15.45 -20.95
N ASP A 636 14.27 -14.16 -20.92
CA ASP A 636 15.50 -13.53 -21.42
C ASP A 636 15.83 -13.91 -22.88
N VAL A 637 14.82 -14.13 -23.70
CA VAL A 637 14.97 -14.65 -25.05
C VAL A 637 14.35 -13.72 -26.06
N PHE A 638 15.11 -13.43 -27.12
CA PHE A 638 14.64 -12.76 -28.30
C PHE A 638 14.32 -13.78 -29.39
N PHE A 639 13.08 -13.80 -29.83
CA PHE A 639 12.58 -14.67 -30.89
C PHE A 639 12.37 -13.91 -32.18
N ILE A 640 12.81 -14.53 -33.28
CA ILE A 640 12.48 -14.11 -34.64
C ILE A 640 11.72 -15.27 -35.28
N MET A 641 10.41 -15.15 -35.39
CA MET A 641 9.56 -16.14 -36.05
C MET A 641 9.59 -15.94 -37.56
N ASP A 642 9.44 -17.02 -38.33
CA ASP A 642 9.45 -16.97 -39.79
C ASP A 642 10.63 -16.19 -40.33
N VAL A 643 11.85 -16.67 -39.98
CA VAL A 643 13.11 -16.02 -40.33
C VAL A 643 13.25 -15.87 -41.83
N LYS A 644 13.63 -14.68 -42.28
CA LYS A 644 13.83 -14.30 -43.67
C LYS A 644 15.28 -13.95 -43.93
N PRO A 645 15.72 -13.94 -45.20
CA PRO A 645 17.11 -13.58 -45.55
C PRO A 645 17.54 -12.19 -45.05
N GLU A 646 16.65 -11.22 -45.01
CA GLU A 646 16.92 -9.88 -44.50
C GLU A 646 17.15 -9.85 -42.96
N ASP A 647 16.83 -10.89 -42.25
CA ASP A 647 17.10 -11.00 -40.81
C ASP A 647 18.55 -11.37 -40.52
N MET A 648 19.30 -11.82 -41.51
CA MET A 648 20.74 -12.08 -41.40
C MET A 648 21.46 -10.85 -40.90
N GLY A 649 22.41 -10.99 -39.99
CA GLY A 649 23.22 -9.88 -39.49
C GLY A 649 23.78 -10.15 -38.08
N VAL A 650 24.43 -9.14 -37.53
CA VAL A 650 25.00 -9.16 -36.17
C VAL A 650 23.99 -8.56 -35.21
N TYR A 651 23.54 -9.37 -34.27
CA TYR A 651 22.65 -8.96 -33.19
C TYR A 651 23.45 -8.68 -31.93
N SER A 652 23.37 -7.45 -31.42
CA SER A 652 24.06 -7.00 -30.21
C SER A 652 23.08 -6.89 -29.09
N CYS A 653 23.34 -7.59 -27.99
CA CYS A 653 22.63 -7.45 -26.72
C CYS A 653 23.43 -6.50 -25.82
N THR A 654 22.79 -5.45 -25.32
CA THR A 654 23.38 -4.48 -24.42
C THR A 654 22.62 -4.49 -23.10
N ALA A 655 23.32 -4.70 -21.99
CA ALA A 655 22.80 -4.61 -20.65
C ALA A 655 23.32 -3.34 -19.98
N LYS A 656 22.39 -2.46 -19.51
CA LYS A 656 22.72 -1.15 -18.95
C LYS A 656 22.02 -0.92 -17.64
N ASN A 657 22.73 -0.42 -16.65
CA ASN A 657 22.18 0.17 -15.43
C ASN A 657 22.87 1.49 -15.07
N THR A 658 22.62 2.04 -13.90
CA THR A 658 23.23 3.30 -13.43
C THR A 658 24.72 3.17 -13.15
N ALA A 659 25.24 1.96 -12.96
CA ALA A 659 26.67 1.72 -12.72
C ALA A 659 27.49 1.60 -14.02
N GLY A 660 26.87 1.13 -15.11
CA GLY A 660 27.58 0.95 -16.36
C GLY A 660 26.79 0.21 -17.43
N THR A 661 27.51 -0.15 -18.51
CA THR A 661 26.96 -0.82 -19.69
C THR A 661 27.91 -1.90 -20.16
N ILE A 662 27.38 -3.06 -20.52
CA ILE A 662 28.11 -4.15 -21.17
C ILE A 662 27.34 -4.60 -22.42
N SER A 663 28.04 -5.14 -23.42
CA SER A 663 27.45 -5.61 -24.69
C SER A 663 28.04 -6.96 -25.10
N ALA A 664 27.21 -7.80 -25.72
CA ALA A 664 27.60 -9.08 -26.31
C ALA A 664 26.94 -9.25 -27.68
N ASN A 665 27.67 -9.80 -28.65
CA ASN A 665 27.22 -9.92 -30.03
C ASN A 665 27.06 -11.39 -30.42
N ALA A 666 26.13 -11.66 -31.35
CA ALA A 666 25.98 -12.93 -32.03
C ALA A 666 25.56 -12.71 -33.49
N THR A 667 26.04 -13.58 -34.37
CA THR A 667 25.70 -13.54 -35.77
C THR A 667 24.57 -14.50 -36.10
N LEU A 668 23.49 -13.99 -36.69
CA LEU A 668 22.44 -14.81 -37.27
C LEU A 668 22.70 -15.03 -38.74
N THR A 669 22.96 -16.28 -39.14
CA THR A 669 23.09 -16.71 -40.51
C THR A 669 21.79 -17.37 -40.97
N VAL A 670 21.23 -16.87 -42.06
CA VAL A 670 20.01 -17.41 -42.64
C VAL A 670 20.28 -18.23 -43.85
N LEU A 671 19.83 -19.48 -43.84
CA LEU A 671 19.97 -20.41 -44.94
C LEU A 671 18.68 -20.48 -45.75
N GLU A 672 18.77 -20.36 -47.05
CA GLU A 672 17.65 -20.41 -47.97
C GLU A 672 17.98 -21.32 -49.15
N THR A 673 17.01 -22.15 -49.55
CA THR A 673 17.15 -22.97 -50.77
C THR A 673 17.10 -22.08 -52.02
N PRO A 674 17.77 -22.44 -53.10
CA PRO A 674 17.67 -21.73 -54.34
C PRO A 674 16.22 -21.66 -54.86
N HIS A 675 15.80 -20.46 -55.29
CA HIS A 675 14.54 -20.24 -55.98
C HIS A 675 14.66 -19.04 -56.93
N LEU A 676 13.73 -18.96 -57.86
CA LEU A 676 13.66 -17.77 -58.73
C LEU A 676 12.93 -16.60 -58.12
N ALA A 677 13.49 -15.40 -58.29
CA ALA A 677 12.78 -14.16 -57.95
C ALA A 677 11.73 -13.78 -59.00
N GLN A 678 11.86 -14.29 -60.20
CA GLN A 678 10.94 -14.08 -61.34
C GLN A 678 11.08 -15.25 -62.27
N ASP A 679 9.95 -15.78 -62.73
CA ASP A 679 9.92 -16.90 -63.68
C ASP A 679 10.68 -16.59 -64.97
N LEU A 680 11.29 -17.60 -65.53
CA LEU A 680 11.90 -17.51 -66.87
C LEU A 680 10.81 -17.48 -67.93
N GLU A 681 10.77 -16.44 -68.74
CA GLU A 681 9.83 -16.29 -69.84
C GLU A 681 10.31 -16.98 -71.13
N ASP A 682 9.37 -17.60 -71.82
CA ASP A 682 9.66 -18.11 -73.16
C ASP A 682 9.89 -16.94 -74.13
N ARG A 683 10.89 -17.14 -75.03
CA ARG A 683 11.31 -16.10 -75.97
C ARG A 683 11.18 -16.60 -77.43
N SER A 684 10.63 -15.73 -78.26
CA SER A 684 10.62 -15.92 -79.70
C SER A 684 11.34 -14.81 -80.39
N VAL A 685 12.38 -15.15 -81.17
CA VAL A 685 13.29 -14.20 -81.85
C VAL A 685 13.45 -14.60 -83.31
N VAL A 686 13.91 -13.69 -84.11
CA VAL A 686 14.25 -13.90 -85.52
C VAL A 686 15.72 -14.20 -85.70
N VAL A 687 16.07 -15.07 -86.68
CA VAL A 687 17.48 -15.32 -86.96
C VAL A 687 18.29 -14.02 -87.17
N GLY A 688 19.41 -13.89 -86.42
CA GLY A 688 20.30 -12.71 -86.40
C GLY A 688 20.03 -11.78 -85.17
N ASP A 689 18.90 -11.89 -84.47
CA ASP A 689 18.61 -11.07 -83.31
C ASP A 689 19.48 -11.54 -82.11
N THR A 690 19.60 -10.63 -81.13
CA THR A 690 20.22 -10.93 -79.85
C THR A 690 19.16 -11.19 -78.83
N VAL A 691 19.22 -12.31 -78.09
CA VAL A 691 18.29 -12.64 -77.01
C VAL A 691 19.04 -12.73 -75.69
N ALA A 692 18.43 -12.24 -74.66
CA ALA A 692 18.86 -12.36 -73.29
C ALA A 692 17.85 -13.17 -72.45
N LEU A 693 18.37 -14.19 -71.75
CA LEU A 693 17.64 -14.99 -70.80
C LEU A 693 18.15 -14.68 -69.41
N GLN A 694 17.24 -14.19 -68.50
CA GLN A 694 17.65 -13.80 -67.18
C GLN A 694 17.17 -14.80 -66.15
N CYS A 695 18.12 -15.37 -65.39
CA CYS A 695 17.86 -16.22 -64.26
C CYS A 695 18.18 -15.48 -63.00
N LYS A 696 17.21 -14.77 -62.41
CA LYS A 696 17.37 -14.03 -61.18
C LYS A 696 17.20 -14.96 -59.98
N ALA A 697 18.27 -15.68 -59.66
CA ALA A 697 18.26 -16.64 -58.57
C ALA A 697 18.47 -15.97 -57.22
N LEU A 698 17.65 -16.38 -56.23
CA LEU A 698 17.77 -16.05 -54.81
C LEU A 698 18.12 -17.31 -54.02
N GLY A 699 18.69 -17.14 -52.86
CA GLY A 699 19.07 -18.22 -51.95
C GLY A 699 20.27 -17.86 -51.08
N SER A 700 20.37 -18.48 -49.95
CA SER A 700 21.48 -18.22 -49.02
C SER A 700 22.07 -19.57 -48.55
N PRO A 701 23.37 -19.85 -48.76
CA PRO A 701 24.37 -19.06 -49.54
C PRO A 701 23.93 -18.79 -50.98
N PRO A 702 24.50 -17.74 -51.63
CA PRO A 702 24.12 -17.40 -53.00
C PRO A 702 24.26 -18.60 -53.95
N PRO A 703 23.21 -18.88 -54.77
CA PRO A 703 23.23 -20.08 -55.58
C PRO A 703 24.19 -19.92 -56.76
N ARG A 704 24.91 -21.03 -57.06
CA ARG A 704 25.67 -21.14 -58.25
C ARG A 704 24.75 -21.47 -59.46
N ILE A 705 24.77 -20.66 -60.49
CA ILE A 705 23.94 -20.82 -61.67
C ILE A 705 24.70 -21.53 -62.77
N THR A 706 24.09 -22.56 -63.35
CA THR A 706 24.58 -23.33 -64.50
C THR A 706 23.49 -23.33 -65.58
N TRP A 707 23.80 -22.89 -66.78
CA TRP A 707 22.88 -22.93 -67.90
C TRP A 707 22.98 -24.24 -68.67
N LEU A 708 21.88 -24.86 -68.99
CA LEU A 708 21.77 -26.03 -69.85
C LEU A 708 20.88 -25.71 -71.04
N ARG A 709 21.21 -26.25 -72.16
CA ARG A 709 20.35 -26.26 -73.37
C ARG A 709 19.99 -27.69 -73.72
N ASN A 710 18.74 -27.98 -73.79
CA ASN A 710 18.23 -29.36 -74.00
C ASN A 710 18.94 -30.37 -73.08
N ASP A 711 19.07 -30.03 -71.82
CA ASP A 711 19.66 -30.74 -70.72
C ASP A 711 21.20 -30.95 -70.82
N GLN A 712 21.87 -30.33 -71.82
CA GLN A 712 23.34 -30.36 -71.95
C GLN A 712 23.92 -29.03 -71.39
N PRO A 713 25.02 -29.08 -70.64
CA PRO A 713 25.65 -27.86 -70.09
C PRO A 713 26.10 -26.92 -71.18
N LEU A 714 25.65 -25.67 -71.15
CA LEU A 714 26.02 -24.65 -72.09
C LEU A 714 27.38 -24.03 -71.71
N ARG A 715 28.33 -24.06 -72.66
CA ARG A 715 29.64 -23.43 -72.47
C ARG A 715 29.68 -22.06 -73.11
N PRO A 716 30.52 -21.14 -72.59
CA PRO A 716 30.76 -19.87 -73.22
C PRO A 716 31.30 -20.10 -74.66
N SER A 717 30.82 -19.29 -75.59
CA SER A 717 31.29 -19.25 -76.95
C SER A 717 31.21 -17.81 -77.48
N ASP A 718 31.67 -17.59 -78.69
CA ASP A 718 31.67 -16.24 -79.29
C ASP A 718 30.25 -15.63 -79.42
N ARG A 719 29.20 -16.46 -79.30
CA ARG A 719 27.81 -16.03 -79.33
C ARG A 719 27.07 -16.17 -78.03
N HIS A 720 27.54 -17.03 -77.05
CA HIS A 720 26.94 -17.25 -75.78
C HIS A 720 27.77 -16.60 -74.67
N HIS A 721 27.27 -15.50 -74.17
CA HIS A 721 27.95 -14.70 -73.17
C HIS A 721 27.22 -14.82 -71.85
N PHE A 722 27.95 -14.91 -70.74
CA PHE A 722 27.37 -14.93 -69.37
C PHE A 722 27.85 -13.73 -68.60
N THR A 723 26.95 -13.09 -67.87
CA THR A 723 27.31 -12.10 -66.87
C THR A 723 28.02 -12.73 -65.66
N PRO A 724 28.74 -11.90 -64.86
CA PRO A 724 29.28 -12.40 -63.58
C PRO A 724 28.17 -13.06 -62.70
N GLY A 725 28.42 -14.23 -62.18
CA GLY A 725 27.46 -15.03 -61.47
C GLY A 725 26.43 -15.81 -62.33
N ASN A 726 26.57 -15.77 -63.69
CA ASN A 726 25.74 -16.45 -64.66
C ASN A 726 24.23 -16.15 -64.62
N GLN A 727 23.83 -15.04 -64.02
CA GLN A 727 22.41 -14.64 -63.88
C GLN A 727 21.77 -14.23 -65.23
N LEU A 728 22.55 -13.78 -66.19
CA LEU A 728 22.07 -13.45 -67.51
C LEU A 728 22.86 -14.19 -68.56
N LEU A 729 22.15 -14.89 -69.42
CA LEU A 729 22.70 -15.52 -70.63
C LEU A 729 22.30 -14.65 -71.81
N VAL A 730 23.27 -14.15 -72.53
CA VAL A 730 23.05 -13.38 -73.76
C VAL A 730 23.53 -14.24 -74.96
N ILE A 731 22.66 -14.44 -75.90
CA ILE A 731 22.89 -15.17 -77.13
C ILE A 731 22.89 -14.10 -78.26
N GLY A 732 24.06 -13.81 -78.78
CA GLY A 732 24.20 -12.88 -79.88
C GLY A 732 24.02 -13.56 -81.21
N SER A 733 23.36 -12.87 -82.17
CA SER A 733 23.04 -13.36 -83.51
C SER A 733 22.45 -14.76 -83.50
N ALA A 734 21.26 -14.86 -82.92
CA ALA A 734 20.60 -16.15 -82.74
C ALA A 734 20.36 -16.91 -84.07
N SER A 735 20.76 -18.15 -84.13
CA SER A 735 20.59 -19.08 -85.25
C SER A 735 19.51 -20.09 -85.00
N LEU A 736 19.00 -20.79 -86.00
CA LEU A 736 17.98 -21.82 -85.88
C LEU A 736 18.44 -22.96 -84.87
N GLU A 737 19.72 -23.20 -84.82
CA GLU A 737 20.37 -24.15 -83.94
C GLU A 737 20.20 -23.75 -82.48
N ASP A 738 20.07 -22.49 -82.14
CA ASP A 738 19.93 -21.99 -80.79
C ASP A 738 18.51 -22.20 -80.24
N ALA A 739 17.54 -22.54 -81.03
CA ALA A 739 16.21 -22.92 -80.62
C ALA A 739 16.26 -24.13 -79.68
N GLY A 740 15.46 -24.13 -78.65
CA GLY A 740 15.41 -25.25 -77.69
C GLY A 740 15.04 -24.80 -76.29
N ARG A 741 14.98 -25.74 -75.38
CA ARG A 741 14.68 -25.50 -73.97
C ARG A 741 15.98 -25.11 -73.26
N TYR A 742 15.99 -23.90 -72.73
CA TYR A 742 17.07 -23.38 -71.87
C TYR A 742 16.65 -23.61 -70.40
N THR A 743 17.53 -24.25 -69.64
CA THR A 743 17.31 -24.55 -68.21
C THR A 743 18.33 -23.79 -67.40
N CYS A 744 17.89 -22.97 -66.47
CA CYS A 744 18.71 -22.42 -65.45
C CYS A 744 18.71 -23.37 -64.27
N LEU A 745 19.89 -23.94 -63.93
CA LEU A 745 20.11 -24.80 -62.78
C LEU A 745 20.74 -23.98 -61.67
N MET A 746 20.05 -23.78 -60.60
CA MET A 746 20.50 -23.00 -59.44
C MET A 746 20.82 -23.95 -58.28
N SER A 747 22.02 -23.90 -57.71
CA SER A 747 22.42 -24.81 -56.63
C SER A 747 23.20 -24.09 -55.57
N ASN A 748 22.87 -24.38 -54.30
CA ASN A 748 23.68 -24.09 -53.15
C ASN A 748 23.85 -25.31 -52.26
N THR A 749 24.38 -25.12 -51.04
CA THR A 749 24.61 -26.22 -50.09
C THR A 749 23.32 -26.90 -49.58
N LEU A 750 22.17 -26.30 -49.78
CA LEU A 750 20.86 -26.78 -49.27
C LEU A 750 20.06 -27.54 -50.31
N GLY A 751 20.31 -27.27 -51.59
CA GLY A 751 19.53 -27.88 -52.65
C GLY A 751 19.82 -27.34 -54.03
N THR A 752 19.07 -27.86 -55.00
CA THR A 752 19.14 -27.49 -56.41
C THR A 752 17.74 -27.29 -56.95
N GLU A 753 17.54 -26.16 -57.63
CA GLU A 753 16.27 -25.82 -58.27
C GLU A 753 16.49 -25.59 -59.75
N ARG A 754 15.45 -25.80 -60.61
CA ARG A 754 15.51 -25.72 -62.08
C ARG A 754 14.37 -24.85 -62.58
N ALA A 755 14.70 -23.93 -63.47
CA ALA A 755 13.74 -23.16 -64.22
C ALA A 755 14.02 -23.28 -65.72
N HIS A 756 12.93 -23.21 -66.52
CA HIS A 756 12.98 -23.48 -67.95
C HIS A 756 12.42 -22.32 -68.74
N SER A 757 12.98 -22.04 -69.88
CA SER A 757 12.47 -21.11 -70.90
C SER A 757 12.64 -21.76 -72.30
N GLN A 758 11.63 -21.67 -73.08
CA GLN A 758 11.66 -22.13 -74.45
C GLN A 758 12.08 -20.97 -75.37
N LEU A 759 13.21 -21.16 -76.07
CA LEU A 759 13.64 -20.24 -77.09
C LEU A 759 13.21 -20.74 -78.47
N VAL A 760 12.37 -19.97 -79.11
CA VAL A 760 11.93 -20.23 -80.50
C VAL A 760 12.63 -19.24 -81.43
N VAL A 761 13.34 -19.76 -82.48
CA VAL A 761 14.04 -18.91 -83.43
C VAL A 761 13.36 -19.11 -84.81
N THR A 762 12.84 -18.01 -85.39
CA THR A 762 12.05 -18.06 -86.61
C THR A 762 12.85 -17.35 -87.76
N GLN A 763 12.70 -17.87 -89.00
CA GLN A 763 13.22 -17.19 -90.20
C GLN A 763 12.42 -15.96 -90.58
N ARG A 764 13.08 -14.89 -91.01
CA ARG A 764 12.41 -13.74 -91.59
C ARG A 764 11.70 -14.15 -92.85
N ARG A 765 10.34 -14.29 -92.87
CA ARG A 765 9.59 -14.34 -94.15
C ARG A 765 9.36 -12.90 -94.61
N SER A 766 9.80 -12.66 -95.90
CA SER A 766 9.51 -11.42 -96.59
C SER A 766 8.04 -11.16 -96.76
N PRO A 767 7.53 -9.93 -96.54
CA PRO A 767 6.17 -9.66 -96.54
C PRO A 767 5.58 -9.70 -97.94
N CYS A 768 4.62 -10.58 -98.20
CA CYS A 768 3.62 -10.41 -99.21
C CYS A 768 2.53 -9.51 -98.74
N THR A 769 2.41 -8.41 -99.45
CA THR A 769 1.29 -7.46 -99.36
C THR A 769 -0.07 -8.10 -99.47
N GLN A 770 -1.02 -7.81 -98.62
CA GLN A 770 -2.38 -7.39 -99.03
C GLN A 770 -3.28 -7.00 -97.85
N SER A 771 -3.84 -5.83 -98.17
CA SER A 771 -5.17 -5.32 -97.80
C SER A 771 -5.68 -5.12 -96.36
N GLY A 772 -5.91 -3.85 -96.16
CA GLY A 772 -6.79 -3.02 -95.42
C GLY A 772 -7.57 -3.46 -94.21
N PRO A 773 -7.64 -2.63 -93.23
CA PRO A 773 -8.36 -2.95 -92.08
C PRO A 773 -9.84 -2.83 -92.15
N ASN A 774 -10.62 -3.87 -91.83
CA ASN A 774 -12.06 -3.83 -91.72
C ASN A 774 -12.52 -2.88 -90.62
N THR A 775 -13.27 -1.87 -91.03
CA THR A 775 -13.90 -0.87 -90.14
C THR A 775 -14.81 -1.44 -89.04
N VAL A 776 -15.11 -2.71 -89.08
CA VAL A 776 -15.93 -3.41 -88.05
C VAL A 776 -15.12 -3.70 -86.77
N THR A 777 -13.79 -3.93 -86.89
CA THR A 777 -12.97 -4.27 -85.71
C THR A 777 -12.68 -3.04 -84.82
N ILE A 778 -12.63 -1.86 -85.42
CA ILE A 778 -12.48 -0.62 -84.66
C ILE A 778 -13.73 -0.27 -83.85
N GLY A 779 -14.91 -0.51 -84.49
CA GLY A 779 -16.18 -0.30 -83.77
C GLY A 779 -16.36 -1.20 -82.56
N ILE A 780 -15.98 -2.48 -82.66
CA ILE A 780 -16.06 -3.42 -81.51
C ILE A 780 -15.08 -3.03 -80.38
N ILE A 781 -13.87 -2.56 -80.70
CA ILE A 781 -12.90 -2.10 -79.71
C ILE A 781 -13.40 -0.85 -78.98
N VAL A 782 -13.98 0.11 -79.70
CA VAL A 782 -14.53 1.34 -79.11
C VAL A 782 -15.72 1.00 -78.17
N ILE A 783 -16.60 0.12 -78.63
CA ILE A 783 -17.71 -0.33 -77.77
C ILE A 783 -17.22 -1.10 -76.57
N ALA A 784 -16.24 -1.97 -76.66
CA ALA A 784 -15.64 -2.69 -75.52
C ALA A 784 -14.93 -1.76 -74.52
N VAL A 785 -14.26 -0.74 -75.01
CA VAL A 785 -13.60 0.25 -74.13
C VAL A 785 -14.63 1.14 -73.42
N VAL A 786 -15.68 1.60 -74.13
CA VAL A 786 -16.76 2.39 -73.54
C VAL A 786 -17.57 1.55 -72.50
N THR A 787 -17.89 0.31 -72.83
CA THR A 787 -18.57 -0.58 -71.90
C THR A 787 -17.72 -0.92 -70.65
N SER A 788 -16.42 -1.09 -70.80
CA SER A 788 -15.48 -1.27 -69.76
C SER A 788 -15.42 -0.05 -68.82
N ILE A 789 -15.39 1.17 -69.41
CA ILE A 789 -15.38 2.42 -68.63
C ILE A 789 -16.71 2.60 -67.87
N VAL A 790 -17.84 2.29 -68.52
CA VAL A 790 -19.15 2.38 -67.87
C VAL A 790 -19.31 1.33 -66.76
N LEU A 791 -18.86 0.09 -66.99
CA LEU A 791 -18.90 -0.96 -65.99
C LEU A 791 -17.99 -0.63 -64.76
N THR A 792 -16.78 -0.12 -65.04
CA THR A 792 -15.90 0.28 -63.96
C THR A 792 -16.43 1.49 -63.19
N SER A 793 -17.06 2.44 -63.83
CA SER A 793 -17.72 3.58 -63.20
C SER A 793 -18.92 3.13 -62.37
N LEU A 794 -19.74 2.17 -62.84
CA LEU A 794 -20.80 1.59 -62.06
C LEU A 794 -20.30 0.80 -60.87
N VAL A 795 -19.21 0.06 -61.02
CA VAL A 795 -18.57 -0.64 -59.89
C VAL A 795 -18.08 0.36 -58.84
N TRP A 796 -17.46 1.46 -59.28
CA TRP A 796 -17.03 2.54 -58.37
C TRP A 796 -18.22 3.21 -57.66
N VAL A 797 -19.32 3.47 -58.37
CA VAL A 797 -20.55 3.98 -57.77
C VAL A 797 -21.15 3.00 -56.81
N CYS A 798 -21.16 1.69 -57.13
CA CYS A 798 -21.57 0.65 -56.20
C CYS A 798 -20.67 0.55 -54.97
N ILE A 799 -19.36 0.68 -55.14
CA ILE A 799 -18.40 0.71 -54.02
C ILE A 799 -18.65 1.94 -53.15
N ILE A 800 -18.79 3.12 -53.75
CA ILE A 800 -19.13 4.34 -53.00
C ILE A 800 -20.51 4.23 -52.32
N TYR A 801 -21.50 3.63 -52.97
CA TYR A 801 -22.79 3.41 -52.37
C TYR A 801 -22.73 2.39 -51.24
N GLN A 802 -22.00 1.30 -51.42
CA GLN A 802 -21.75 0.30 -50.36
C GLN A 802 -20.95 0.88 -49.20
N THR A 803 -19.96 1.71 -49.44
CA THR A 803 -19.19 2.38 -48.38
C THR A 803 -20.02 3.41 -47.65
N ARG A 804 -20.93 4.16 -48.35
CA ARG A 804 -21.88 5.05 -47.69
C ARG A 804 -22.93 4.28 -46.87
N LYS A 805 -23.48 3.18 -47.42
CA LYS A 805 -24.42 2.34 -46.67
C LYS A 805 -23.78 1.67 -45.44
N LYS A 806 -22.49 1.32 -45.52
CA LYS A 806 -21.72 0.87 -44.35
C LYS A 806 -21.46 1.97 -43.34
N SER A 807 -21.44 3.24 -43.71
CA SER A 807 -21.29 4.34 -42.78
C SER A 807 -22.59 4.72 -42.05
N GLU A 808 -23.73 4.35 -42.57
CA GLU A 808 -25.05 4.55 -41.94
C GLU A 808 -25.52 3.39 -41.07
N GLU A 809 -25.03 2.16 -41.30
CA GLU A 809 -25.33 0.98 -40.49
C GLU A 809 -24.37 0.76 -39.30
N CYS A 810 -23.32 1.55 -39.14
CA CYS A 810 -22.36 1.42 -38.03
C CYS A 810 -22.67 2.28 -36.80
N SER A 811 -23.95 2.62 -36.56
CA SER A 811 -24.30 3.39 -35.37
C SER A 811 -25.01 2.61 -34.27
N VAL A 812 -25.24 1.34 -34.40
CA VAL A 812 -25.83 0.51 -33.33
C VAL A 812 -25.34 -0.93 -33.43
N THR A 813 -24.23 -1.21 -32.89
CA THR A 813 -23.90 -2.43 -32.11
C THR A 813 -22.51 -2.28 -31.51
N ASN A 814 -22.45 -1.97 -30.22
CA ASN A 814 -21.28 -2.16 -29.41
C ASN A 814 -21.01 -3.65 -29.28
N THR A 815 -20.11 -4.15 -30.06
CA THR A 815 -19.25 -5.26 -29.67
C THR A 815 -17.85 -4.90 -30.12
N ASP A 816 -17.19 -4.15 -29.29
CA ASP A 816 -15.77 -3.92 -29.38
C ASP A 816 -15.02 -5.18 -28.96
N GLU A 817 -14.80 -6.03 -29.91
CA GLU A 817 -13.53 -6.72 -29.97
C GLU A 817 -12.60 -5.92 -30.90
N THR A 818 -12.16 -4.77 -30.43
CA THR A 818 -10.89 -4.27 -30.88
C THR A 818 -9.86 -5.13 -30.15
N ILE A 819 -9.43 -6.15 -30.84
CA ILE A 819 -8.12 -6.73 -30.61
C ILE A 819 -7.16 -5.56 -30.78
N VAL A 820 -6.83 -4.92 -29.69
CA VAL A 820 -5.63 -4.10 -29.60
C VAL A 820 -4.52 -5.07 -29.94
N PRO A 821 -3.71 -4.85 -30.96
CA PRO A 821 -2.54 -5.68 -31.17
C PRO A 821 -1.75 -5.61 -29.87
N PRO A 822 -1.26 -6.72 -29.34
CA PRO A 822 -0.43 -6.68 -28.16
C PRO A 822 0.69 -5.71 -28.50
N ASP A 823 0.75 -4.63 -27.77
CA ASP A 823 1.83 -3.69 -27.88
C ASP A 823 3.11 -4.48 -27.72
N VAL A 824 3.98 -4.37 -28.70
CA VAL A 824 5.33 -4.87 -28.57
C VAL A 824 5.87 -4.25 -27.27
N PRO A 825 6.24 -5.06 -26.30
CA PRO A 825 6.67 -4.53 -25.03
C PRO A 825 7.80 -3.54 -25.27
N SER A 826 7.57 -2.32 -24.95
CA SER A 826 8.47 -1.21 -25.22
C SER A 826 9.70 -1.17 -24.31
N TYR A 827 10.11 -2.34 -23.76
CA TYR A 827 11.36 -2.35 -22.99
C TYR A 827 12.60 -2.15 -23.86
N LEU A 828 12.45 -2.12 -25.16
CA LEU A 828 13.49 -1.67 -26.05
C LEU A 828 13.50 -0.15 -26.26
N SER A 829 12.40 0.53 -25.99
CA SER A 829 12.39 1.97 -25.88
C SER A 829 12.81 2.33 -24.47
N SER A 830 13.98 2.89 -24.34
CA SER A 830 14.58 3.33 -23.09
C SER A 830 13.53 3.88 -22.11
N GLN A 831 13.43 3.32 -20.92
CA GLN A 831 12.70 3.88 -19.78
C GLN A 831 13.32 5.24 -19.38
N GLY A 832 13.30 6.19 -20.22
CA GLY A 832 13.89 7.49 -19.93
C GLY A 832 12.90 8.62 -19.82
N THR A 833 11.61 8.41 -20.07
CA THR A 833 10.77 9.57 -20.37
C THR A 833 9.40 9.61 -19.71
N LEU A 834 9.10 8.75 -18.75
CA LEU A 834 7.81 8.83 -18.04
C LEU A 834 7.74 9.95 -17.00
N SER A 835 8.86 10.43 -16.49
CA SER A 835 8.88 11.57 -15.56
C SER A 835 8.83 12.93 -16.27
N GLU A 836 9.37 13.02 -17.49
CA GLU A 836 9.39 14.29 -18.22
C GLU A 836 8.05 14.63 -18.89
N ARG A 837 7.21 13.63 -19.20
CA ARG A 837 5.89 13.91 -19.77
C ARG A 837 4.85 14.42 -18.77
N GLN A 838 5.05 14.21 -17.49
CA GLN A 838 4.16 14.80 -16.47
C GLN A 838 4.47 16.26 -16.20
N ASP A 839 5.73 16.66 -16.33
CA ASP A 839 6.13 18.05 -16.09
C ASP A 839 5.71 19.01 -17.20
N VAL A 840 5.57 18.51 -18.43
CA VAL A 840 5.13 19.34 -19.57
C VAL A 840 3.64 19.69 -19.50
N CYS A 841 2.81 18.85 -18.88
CA CYS A 841 1.38 19.15 -18.72
C CYS A 841 1.07 20.13 -17.59
N ILE A 842 1.96 20.26 -16.61
CA ILE A 842 1.76 21.18 -15.46
C ILE A 842 2.13 22.63 -15.83
N ARG A 843 2.87 22.84 -16.91
CA ARG A 843 3.38 24.17 -17.28
C ARG A 843 2.39 25.04 -18.04
N ILE A 844 1.20 24.57 -18.33
CA ILE A 844 0.16 25.33 -19.06
C ILE A 844 -0.66 26.24 -18.14
N GLU A 845 -0.56 26.07 -16.82
CA GLU A 845 -1.25 26.91 -15.83
C GLU A 845 -0.46 28.13 -15.35
N ALA A 846 0.75 28.33 -15.76
CA ALA A 846 1.49 29.54 -15.48
C ALA A 846 0.96 30.66 -16.36
N GLY A 847 -0.16 31.21 -15.95
CA GLY A 847 -0.77 32.37 -16.57
C GLY A 847 0.14 33.60 -16.57
N GLY A 848 0.02 34.38 -17.59
CA GLY A 848 0.55 35.72 -17.64
C GLY A 848 1.70 35.91 -18.58
N GLY A 849 1.44 35.71 -19.83
CA GLY A 849 2.24 36.25 -20.92
C GLY A 849 1.30 36.87 -21.95
N PRO A 850 1.71 37.92 -22.62
CA PRO A 850 0.84 38.66 -23.50
C PRO A 850 0.54 37.90 -24.78
N GLN A 851 -0.71 37.89 -25.13
CA GLN A 851 -1.31 37.71 -26.43
C GLN A 851 -0.60 36.78 -27.43
N PHE A 852 -1.11 35.58 -27.53
CA PHE A 852 -0.96 34.80 -28.76
C PHE A 852 -2.33 34.54 -29.39
N ASN A 853 -2.38 34.69 -30.69
CA ASN A 853 -3.56 34.56 -31.53
C ASN A 853 -4.27 33.21 -31.34
N GLY A 854 -5.60 33.23 -31.40
CA GLY A 854 -6.58 32.22 -31.07
C GLY A 854 -6.47 30.79 -31.66
N HIS A 855 -5.34 30.44 -32.30
CA HIS A 855 -5.17 29.07 -32.82
C HIS A 855 -4.57 28.08 -31.85
N VAL A 856 -3.99 28.52 -30.74
CA VAL A 856 -3.36 27.65 -29.76
C VAL A 856 -4.36 27.15 -28.70
N VAL A 857 -5.48 27.83 -28.53
CA VAL A 857 -6.49 27.53 -27.50
C VAL A 857 -7.34 26.32 -27.87
N GLU A 858 -7.58 26.09 -29.14
CA GLU A 858 -8.41 24.94 -29.60
C GLU A 858 -7.71 23.59 -29.45
N THR A 859 -6.38 23.57 -29.55
CA THR A 859 -5.63 22.33 -29.38
C THR A 859 -5.50 21.90 -27.92
N THR A 860 -5.57 22.82 -26.96
CA THR A 860 -5.51 22.49 -25.54
C THR A 860 -6.87 21.95 -25.02
N GLY A 861 -7.97 22.39 -25.57
CA GLY A 861 -9.31 21.93 -25.21
C GLY A 861 -9.56 20.47 -25.61
N SER A 862 -9.06 20.06 -26.76
CA SER A 862 -9.24 18.68 -27.25
C SER A 862 -8.37 17.66 -26.48
N CYS A 863 -7.22 18.06 -26.01
CA CYS A 863 -6.38 17.20 -25.16
C CYS A 863 -7.01 16.96 -23.77
N TYR A 864 -7.65 17.98 -23.23
CA TYR A 864 -8.29 17.87 -21.92
C TYR A 864 -9.52 16.93 -21.94
N LEU A 865 -10.33 17.02 -22.99
CA LEU A 865 -11.48 16.13 -23.20
C LEU A 865 -11.08 14.68 -23.44
N LYS A 866 -9.96 14.44 -24.13
CA LYS A 866 -9.43 13.07 -24.32
C LYS A 866 -8.88 12.46 -23.05
N LEU A 867 -8.26 13.25 -22.17
CA LEU A 867 -7.78 12.77 -20.88
C LEU A 867 -8.92 12.45 -19.90
N CYS A 868 -9.99 13.25 -19.90
CA CYS A 868 -11.15 12.97 -19.06
C CYS A 868 -11.92 11.73 -19.55
N SER A 869 -12.02 11.50 -20.85
CA SER A 869 -12.64 10.29 -21.41
C SER A 869 -11.80 9.03 -21.14
N TYR A 870 -10.47 9.17 -21.13
CA TYR A 870 -9.59 8.05 -20.80
C TYR A 870 -9.69 7.64 -19.31
N HIS A 871 -9.78 8.63 -18.41
CA HIS A 871 -10.00 8.37 -16.99
C HIS A 871 -11.37 7.73 -16.70
N SER A 872 -12.40 8.06 -17.49
CA SER A 872 -13.69 7.41 -17.39
C SER A 872 -13.66 5.96 -17.87
N LEU A 873 -12.90 5.69 -18.92
CA LEU A 873 -12.68 4.35 -19.45
C LEU A 873 -11.88 3.46 -18.48
N VAL A 874 -10.84 4.00 -17.85
CA VAL A 874 -10.07 3.26 -16.85
C VAL A 874 -10.91 2.98 -15.59
N LYS A 875 -11.82 3.89 -15.22
CA LYS A 875 -12.79 3.61 -14.14
C LYS A 875 -13.86 2.61 -14.53
N ALA A 876 -14.23 2.56 -15.79
CA ALA A 876 -15.16 1.54 -16.31
C ALA A 876 -14.48 0.17 -16.36
N CYS A 877 -13.21 0.09 -16.73
CA CYS A 877 -12.44 -1.16 -16.66
C CYS A 877 -12.24 -1.66 -15.23
N SER A 878 -12.05 -0.76 -14.26
CA SER A 878 -12.01 -1.16 -12.85
C SER A 878 -13.37 -1.63 -12.31
N ALA A 879 -14.46 -1.24 -12.95
CA ALA A 879 -15.79 -1.77 -12.63
C ALA A 879 -16.03 -3.16 -13.24
N SER A 880 -15.38 -3.48 -14.36
CA SER A 880 -15.41 -4.84 -14.93
C SER A 880 -14.51 -5.83 -14.20
N GLU A 881 -13.54 -5.36 -13.42
CA GLU A 881 -12.81 -6.22 -12.48
C GLU A 881 -13.70 -6.78 -11.37
N LEU A 882 -14.86 -6.20 -11.15
CA LEU A 882 -15.90 -6.82 -10.32
C LEU A 882 -16.46 -8.11 -10.94
N ILE A 883 -16.32 -8.29 -12.24
CA ILE A 883 -16.68 -9.54 -12.93
C ILE A 883 -15.63 -10.62 -12.65
N THR A 884 -14.40 -10.22 -12.37
CA THR A 884 -13.37 -11.18 -11.92
C THR A 884 -13.63 -11.71 -10.51
N ALA A 885 -14.50 -11.07 -9.74
CA ALA A 885 -14.98 -11.64 -8.50
C ALA A 885 -15.87 -12.87 -8.71
N ASP A 886 -16.58 -12.96 -9.84
CA ASP A 886 -17.33 -14.15 -10.19
C ASP A 886 -16.43 -15.31 -10.64
N THR A 887 -15.25 -15.01 -11.13
CA THR A 887 -14.23 -16.03 -11.38
C THR A 887 -13.59 -16.56 -10.11
N LEU A 888 -13.76 -15.88 -8.99
CA LEU A 888 -13.38 -16.43 -7.67
C LEU A 888 -14.20 -17.65 -7.26
N THR A 889 -15.37 -17.86 -7.88
CA THR A 889 -16.17 -19.05 -7.63
C THR A 889 -15.67 -20.28 -8.39
N THR A 890 -14.80 -20.11 -9.37
CA THR A 890 -14.31 -21.22 -10.21
C THR A 890 -12.93 -21.75 -9.81
N GLY A 891 -12.32 -21.25 -8.78
CA GLY A 891 -11.03 -21.74 -8.28
C GLY A 891 -9.81 -21.48 -9.19
N LEU A 892 -10.01 -20.88 -10.35
CA LEU A 892 -8.94 -20.64 -11.32
C LEU A 892 -8.18 -19.32 -11.06
N THR A 893 -8.80 -18.37 -10.38
CA THR A 893 -8.17 -17.11 -10.01
C THR A 893 -7.17 -17.23 -8.86
N TYR A 894 -7.16 -18.35 -8.18
CA TYR A 894 -6.21 -18.61 -7.10
C TYR A 894 -4.80 -18.92 -7.62
N ARG A 895 -4.66 -19.26 -8.89
CA ARG A 895 -3.35 -19.58 -9.49
C ARG A 895 -2.54 -18.37 -9.94
N SER A 896 -3.14 -17.21 -10.04
CA SER A 896 -2.41 -16.01 -10.49
C SER A 896 -1.60 -15.32 -9.39
N SER A 897 -1.72 -15.74 -8.14
CA SER A 897 -0.96 -15.19 -7.03
C SER A 897 0.25 -16.05 -6.61
N PHE A 898 0.49 -17.18 -7.25
CA PHE A 898 1.69 -17.98 -7.02
C PHE A 898 2.71 -17.74 -8.13
N SER A 899 3.93 -17.53 -7.73
CA SER A 899 5.08 -17.46 -8.62
C SER A 899 5.12 -18.72 -9.51
N PRO A 900 5.31 -18.61 -10.81
CA PRO A 900 5.24 -19.74 -11.76
C PRO A 900 6.35 -20.78 -11.59
N ASN A 901 7.19 -20.65 -10.58
CA ASN A 901 8.32 -21.55 -10.38
C ASN A 901 8.04 -22.71 -9.42
N HIS A 902 6.86 -22.80 -8.83
CA HIS A 902 6.52 -23.91 -7.94
C HIS A 902 5.45 -24.80 -8.60
N VAL A 903 5.88 -25.77 -9.36
CA VAL A 903 5.03 -26.82 -9.91
C VAL A 903 4.95 -27.94 -8.88
N CYS A 904 4.03 -27.79 -7.93
CA CYS A 904 3.59 -28.93 -7.14
C CYS A 904 2.54 -29.70 -7.95
N SER A 905 2.84 -30.85 -8.36
CA SER A 905 1.85 -31.78 -8.97
C SER A 905 0.73 -32.02 -7.95
N PRO A 906 -0.54 -31.95 -8.33
CA PRO A 906 -1.62 -32.26 -7.41
C PRO A 906 -1.52 -33.71 -6.97
N LEU A 907 -1.60 -33.96 -5.69
CA LEU A 907 -1.78 -35.26 -5.10
C LEU A 907 -3.03 -35.91 -5.70
N LEU A 908 -2.87 -36.99 -6.38
CA LEU A 908 -3.98 -37.81 -6.88
C LEU A 908 -4.76 -38.38 -5.69
N PRO A 909 -6.08 -38.28 -5.64
CA PRO A 909 -6.85 -38.95 -4.63
C PRO A 909 -6.96 -40.41 -5.04
N ALA A 910 -6.39 -41.27 -4.34
CA ALA A 910 -6.85 -42.64 -4.12
C ALA A 910 -5.70 -43.56 -3.79
N GLY A 911 -5.61 -43.93 -2.57
CA GLY A 911 -5.25 -45.28 -2.17
C GLY A 911 -3.91 -45.83 -2.61
N PHE A 912 -2.90 -45.01 -2.77
CA PHE A 912 -1.54 -45.48 -2.90
C PHE A 912 -0.63 -44.77 -1.89
N ASP A 913 -0.01 -45.55 -1.09
CA ASP A 913 1.05 -45.17 -0.16
C ASP A 913 2.20 -44.53 -0.94
N GLY A 914 2.35 -43.25 -0.82
CA GLY A 914 3.48 -42.55 -1.45
C GLY A 914 3.06 -41.10 -1.79
N ALA A 915 3.20 -40.21 -0.83
CA ALA A 915 3.13 -38.79 -1.12
C ALA A 915 4.31 -38.41 -2.01
N VAL A 916 4.01 -37.95 -3.22
CA VAL A 916 5.02 -37.33 -4.08
C VAL A 916 5.27 -35.94 -3.53
N VAL A 917 6.37 -35.79 -2.84
CA VAL A 917 6.82 -34.48 -2.34
C VAL A 917 7.59 -33.79 -3.45
N CYS A 918 7.28 -32.56 -3.73
CA CYS A 918 8.04 -31.74 -4.67
C CYS A 918 9.48 -31.56 -4.15
N ALA A 919 10.47 -31.65 -5.02
CA ALA A 919 11.89 -31.59 -4.64
C ALA A 919 12.20 -30.26 -3.90
N ASP A 920 11.50 -29.17 -4.26
CA ASP A 920 11.71 -27.85 -3.62
C ASP A 920 11.09 -27.73 -2.21
N CYS A 921 10.13 -28.59 -1.87
CA CYS A 921 9.60 -28.65 -0.50
C CYS A 921 10.56 -29.39 0.44
N MET A 922 11.41 -30.29 -0.10
CA MET A 922 12.40 -30.97 0.73
C MET A 922 13.57 -30.06 1.13
N GLU A 923 13.95 -29.11 0.32
CA GLU A 923 15.00 -28.15 0.69
C GLU A 923 14.55 -27.18 1.80
N ASN A 924 13.26 -26.86 1.86
CA ASN A 924 12.72 -26.06 2.95
C ASN A 924 12.62 -26.82 4.29
N ASP A 925 12.33 -28.14 4.23
CA ASP A 925 12.31 -28.95 5.44
C ASP A 925 13.72 -29.16 6.02
N ASN A 926 14.75 -29.21 5.17
CA ASN A 926 16.13 -29.25 5.63
C ASN A 926 16.63 -27.93 6.24
N SER A 927 16.01 -26.80 5.93
CA SER A 927 16.34 -25.52 6.59
C SER A 927 15.73 -25.38 7.99
N TYR A 928 14.69 -26.16 8.30
CA TYR A 928 14.08 -26.20 9.63
C TYR A 928 14.71 -27.26 10.55
N SER A 929 15.37 -28.26 9.99
CA SER A 929 15.99 -29.31 10.78
C SER A 929 17.35 -28.93 11.39
N SER A 930 17.86 -27.75 11.11
CA SER A 930 19.12 -27.26 11.68
C SER A 930 18.96 -26.43 12.97
N ASP A 931 17.73 -26.30 13.46
CA ASP A 931 17.49 -25.64 14.73
C ASP A 931 17.38 -26.68 15.85
N PRO A 932 18.40 -26.82 16.71
CA PRO A 932 18.45 -27.86 17.71
C PRO A 932 17.38 -27.73 18.80
N ASP A 933 16.73 -26.59 18.90
CA ASP A 933 15.73 -26.36 19.92
C ASP A 933 14.31 -26.87 19.58
N TYR A 934 14.06 -27.26 18.33
CA TYR A 934 12.75 -27.78 17.92
C TYR A 934 12.60 -29.30 18.06
N LEU A 935 13.71 -30.01 18.23
CA LEU A 935 13.71 -31.49 18.39
C LEU A 935 13.61 -31.96 19.84
N SER A 936 13.53 -31.04 20.81
CA SER A 936 13.42 -31.39 22.24
C SER A 936 11.99 -31.70 22.73
N HIS A 937 10.99 -31.64 21.86
CA HIS A 937 9.61 -31.91 22.22
C HIS A 937 9.06 -33.23 21.64
N GLY A 938 9.91 -34.21 21.39
CA GLY A 938 9.50 -35.55 21.11
C GLY A 938 9.07 -36.28 22.39
N PHE A 939 7.90 -36.84 22.37
CA PHE A 939 7.31 -37.61 23.46
C PHE A 939 8.23 -38.77 23.87
N GLY A 940 8.80 -38.66 25.08
CA GLY A 940 9.41 -39.79 25.77
C GLY A 940 8.79 -39.95 27.14
N PRO A 941 8.50 -41.12 27.60
CA PRO A 941 7.89 -41.32 28.89
C PRO A 941 8.89 -41.16 30.02
N ALA A 942 8.49 -40.32 30.99
CA ALA A 942 8.90 -40.32 32.37
C ALA A 942 10.43 -40.13 32.70
N GLY A 943 10.73 -39.03 33.26
CA GLY A 943 11.83 -38.92 34.19
C GLY A 943 12.93 -37.94 33.82
N GLY A 944 12.74 -36.67 34.07
CA GLY A 944 13.77 -35.65 34.00
C GLY A 944 13.17 -34.27 33.89
N MET A 945 12.99 -33.62 35.03
CA MET A 945 12.56 -32.22 35.08
C MET A 945 13.69 -31.31 34.55
N GLU A 946 13.53 -30.75 33.38
CA GLU A 946 14.24 -29.53 33.01
C GLU A 946 13.31 -28.33 33.26
N TYR A 947 13.70 -27.52 34.22
CA TYR A 947 13.03 -26.27 34.53
C TYR A 947 13.47 -25.21 33.56
N GLN A 948 12.55 -24.75 32.71
CA GLN A 948 12.67 -23.44 32.09
C GLN A 948 12.43 -22.36 33.16
N GLN A 949 13.44 -21.60 33.49
CA GLN A 949 13.32 -20.45 34.36
C GLN A 949 12.62 -19.30 33.63
N GLN A 950 11.32 -19.15 33.88
CA GLN A 950 10.60 -17.90 33.66
C GLN A 950 10.75 -17.03 34.91
N CYS A 951 11.41 -15.91 34.82
CA CYS A 951 11.43 -14.87 35.83
C CYS A 951 10.08 -14.10 35.79
N VAL A 952 9.22 -14.33 36.73
CA VAL A 952 8.00 -13.56 36.96
C VAL A 952 8.25 -12.64 38.17
N PRO A 953 8.02 -11.32 38.05
CA PRO A 953 8.03 -10.47 39.24
C PRO A 953 6.76 -10.68 40.04
N THR A 954 6.91 -11.04 41.31
CA THR A 954 5.81 -11.12 42.22
C THR A 954 5.40 -9.74 42.75
N PRO A 955 4.11 -9.41 42.78
CA PRO A 955 3.67 -8.17 43.41
C PRO A 955 3.57 -8.38 44.93
N HIS A 956 4.26 -7.57 45.69
CA HIS A 956 4.07 -7.44 47.13
C HIS A 956 2.72 -6.79 47.43
N SER A 957 1.90 -7.46 48.18
CA SER A 957 0.72 -6.91 48.81
C SER A 957 1.14 -6.02 49.99
N ALA A 958 0.76 -4.76 49.91
CA ALA A 958 0.91 -3.81 50.97
C ALA A 958 -0.12 -4.09 52.08
N HIS A 959 0.33 -4.34 53.30
CA HIS A 959 -0.41 -4.05 54.50
C HIS A 959 0.16 -2.83 55.18
N ASN A 960 -0.73 -1.90 55.49
CA ASN A 960 -0.48 -0.68 56.22
C ASN A 960 0.18 -0.91 57.55
N GLN A 961 1.23 -0.15 57.86
CA GLN A 961 1.30 0.75 59.02
C GLN A 961 2.66 1.47 58.99
N GLY A 962 2.58 2.68 59.13
CA GLY A 962 3.34 3.87 59.47
C GLY A 962 4.85 3.77 59.66
N GLU A 963 5.41 4.91 59.35
CA GLU A 963 6.64 5.55 59.72
C GLU A 963 7.82 5.49 58.76
N GLN A 964 8.08 6.69 58.25
CA GLN A 964 9.33 7.36 57.84
C GLN A 964 10.61 6.54 57.76
N TYR A 965 11.27 6.58 56.69
CA TYR A 965 12.56 7.13 56.29
C TYR A 965 13.08 6.52 54.99
N ASP A 966 13.74 7.38 54.25
CA ASP A 966 14.46 7.18 53.00
C ASP A 966 15.17 5.83 52.86
N THR A 967 14.88 5.15 51.74
CA THR A 967 15.92 4.41 50.99
C THR A 967 15.37 3.92 49.65
N VAL A 968 16.19 4.05 48.66
CA VAL A 968 16.07 3.58 47.27
C VAL A 968 15.77 2.07 47.24
N PRO A 969 14.79 1.57 46.50
CA PRO A 969 14.60 0.13 46.36
C PRO A 969 15.59 -0.47 45.38
N HIS A 970 16.50 -1.25 45.88
CA HIS A 970 17.25 -2.23 45.13
C HIS A 970 16.31 -3.42 44.83
N THR A 971 16.02 -3.65 43.60
CA THR A 971 15.41 -4.91 43.13
C THR A 971 16.46 -6.01 43.16
N ALA A 972 16.39 -6.88 44.19
CA ALA A 972 17.19 -8.09 44.26
C ALA A 972 16.49 -9.21 43.46
N LEU A 973 17.16 -9.69 42.44
CA LEU A 973 16.87 -10.94 41.77
C LEU A 973 17.44 -12.09 42.58
N LEU A 974 16.60 -12.91 43.19
CA LEU A 974 17.01 -14.17 43.84
C LEU A 974 17.02 -15.30 42.78
N CYS A 975 18.21 -15.70 42.38
CA CYS A 975 18.48 -16.96 41.71
C CYS A 975 18.95 -17.97 42.77
N ASN A 976 18.15 -18.99 43.07
CA ASN A 976 18.59 -20.13 43.84
C ASN A 976 19.21 -21.18 42.92
N GLY A 977 20.44 -21.42 43.03
CA GLY A 977 21.17 -22.55 42.47
C GLY A 977 22.45 -22.74 43.27
N THR A 978 22.51 -23.82 44.02
CA THR A 978 23.63 -24.15 44.91
C THR A 978 24.95 -24.43 44.16
N PRO A 979 26.05 -24.03 44.75
CA PRO A 979 27.37 -24.14 44.10
C PRO A 979 28.10 -25.42 44.54
N ASN A 980 28.87 -25.96 43.67
CA ASN A 980 30.04 -26.73 44.09
C ASN A 980 31.30 -26.20 43.37
N GLY A 981 32.23 -25.89 44.22
CA GLY A 981 33.42 -25.11 44.04
C GLY A 981 34.38 -25.55 42.97
N ILE A 982 35.16 -24.62 42.61
CA ILE A 982 36.64 -24.62 42.65
C ILE A 982 37.10 -23.22 42.22
N ARG A 983 37.84 -22.57 43.10
CA ARG A 983 38.63 -21.36 42.84
C ARG A 983 39.65 -21.63 41.74
N LYS A 984 39.65 -20.76 40.70
CA LYS A 984 40.89 -20.32 40.04
C LYS A 984 40.70 -18.89 39.59
N ASP A 985 41.64 -18.08 40.04
CA ASP A 985 41.82 -16.70 39.66
C ASP A 985 41.93 -16.57 38.13
N ILE A 986 40.99 -15.87 37.53
CA ILE A 986 41.15 -15.35 36.18
C ILE A 986 40.71 -13.89 36.25
N GLN A 987 41.66 -13.02 35.96
CA GLN A 987 41.48 -11.60 35.76
C GLN A 987 40.29 -11.33 34.80
N GLU A 988 39.41 -10.46 35.23
CA GLU A 988 38.38 -9.88 34.37
C GLU A 988 39.01 -9.21 33.13
N PRO A 989 38.62 -9.56 31.91
CA PRO A 989 38.88 -8.66 30.81
C PRO A 989 37.88 -7.52 30.89
N THR A 990 38.38 -6.35 31.22
CA THR A 990 37.68 -5.08 31.12
C THR A 990 37.09 -4.96 29.68
N HIS A 991 35.79 -5.04 29.57
CA HIS A 991 35.09 -4.61 28.36
C HIS A 991 35.41 -3.14 28.08
N PRO A 992 35.95 -2.77 26.93
CA PRO A 992 36.09 -1.36 26.59
C PRO A 992 34.67 -0.83 26.33
N LYS A 993 34.21 0.07 27.18
CA LYS A 993 33.08 0.94 26.84
C LYS A 993 33.48 1.69 25.58
N ASN A 994 32.89 1.35 24.47
CA ASN A 994 33.04 2.11 23.22
C ASN A 994 32.39 3.49 23.38
N HIS A 995 33.05 4.37 24.02
CA HIS A 995 32.88 5.79 23.86
C HIS A 995 33.79 6.22 22.73
N ASN A 996 33.23 6.59 21.57
CA ASN A 996 33.98 7.27 20.55
C ASN A 996 34.57 8.54 21.13
N THR A 997 35.83 8.47 21.49
CA THR A 997 36.56 9.56 22.16
C THR A 997 37.20 10.42 21.09
N LEU A 998 36.98 11.71 21.22
CA LEU A 998 37.55 12.72 20.35
C LEU A 998 39.05 12.74 20.46
N GLN A 999 39.77 12.68 19.36
CA GLN A 999 41.17 13.05 19.30
C GLN A 999 41.27 14.52 18.88
N LEU A 1000 41.74 15.36 19.78
CA LEU A 1000 42.05 16.76 19.52
C LEU A 1000 43.36 16.88 18.74
N ASN A 1001 43.26 17.48 17.54
CA ASN A 1001 44.44 17.89 16.80
C ASN A 1001 44.59 19.41 16.92
N GLN A 1002 45.63 19.87 17.64
CA GLN A 1002 45.98 21.29 17.68
C GLN A 1002 47.12 21.56 16.71
N HIS A 1003 47.00 22.63 15.96
CA HIS A 1003 48.13 23.20 15.18
C HIS A 1003 48.88 24.22 16.04
N ASP A 1004 50.19 24.08 16.14
CA ASP A 1004 51.00 25.10 16.75
C ASP A 1004 51.17 26.31 15.78
N ARG A 1005 51.75 27.37 16.29
CA ARG A 1005 52.05 28.59 15.47
C ARG A 1005 53.01 28.38 14.29
N LYS A 1006 53.46 27.13 14.09
CA LYS A 1006 54.32 26.72 12.98
C LYS A 1006 53.65 25.76 12.00
N GLY A 1007 52.34 25.52 12.15
CA GLY A 1007 51.56 24.69 11.23
C GLY A 1007 51.75 23.18 11.34
N LYS A 1008 52.33 22.67 12.41
CA LYS A 1008 52.42 21.24 12.68
C LYS A 1008 51.21 20.75 13.48
N MET A 1009 50.61 19.68 13.04
CA MET A 1009 49.48 19.05 13.68
C MET A 1009 49.92 18.27 14.95
N ILE A 1010 49.36 18.60 16.10
CA ILE A 1010 49.63 17.91 17.37
C ILE A 1010 48.37 17.05 17.69
N ARG A 1011 48.59 15.77 17.85
CA ARG A 1011 47.53 14.83 18.32
C ARG A 1011 47.46 14.88 19.83
N VAL A 1012 46.30 15.23 20.37
CA VAL A 1012 46.04 15.21 21.80
C VAL A 1012 44.94 14.20 22.10
N ASN A 1013 45.21 13.26 23.01
CA ASN A 1013 44.20 12.31 23.44
C ASN A 1013 43.42 12.91 24.63
N LEU A 1014 42.15 13.12 24.47
CA LEU A 1014 41.23 13.59 25.51
C LEU A 1014 40.57 12.41 26.26
N ASN A 1015 41.32 11.41 26.65
CA ASN A 1015 40.85 10.42 27.60
C ASN A 1015 41.10 10.90 29.02
N LYS A 1016 40.07 11.39 29.63
CA LYS A 1016 39.92 11.37 31.11
C LYS A 1016 38.46 11.17 31.45
#